data_524e6fff2c0d349fba7c9ed925350d76
#
_entry.id   524e6fff2c0d349fba7c9ed925350d76
#
_cell.length_a   1.000
_cell.length_b   1.000
_cell.length_c   1.000
_cell.angle_alpha   90.00
_cell.angle_beta   90.00
_cell.angle_gamma   90.00
#
_symmetry.space_group_name_H-M   'P 1'
#
loop_
_entity.id
_entity.type
_entity.pdbx_description
1 polymer ?
#
loop_
_entity_poly.entity_id
_entity_poly.type
_entity_poly.pdbx_seq_one_letter_code
_entity_poly.pdbx_strand_id
1 'polypeptide(L)'
;MNPRDDTPARAAAAIRLQFLFEALRLQLLPSSLAPAVSRLAAAVEEGRASLAPALRDLAALCAEQWPDLGLPDLDWDPLACGAPPAAEALAHARGETSPRAAAERLGRFCEALVAARQGRRRSGSYYTPQWIADHAGAAVLHGLLAGRGWRAEQALSLRILDPAVGAGAFAVGAMEAIADGAGEGREENDLRRAAVKQCLFGIDLDPLALASCRLALWLAASRPGRPAAVPAEHFTTADALAPRPPRAFDVVLANPPWGVKLARARAARLAQVAPEALSGHRDSYLFFLQLAADSVRDDGAFGLLLPDTVLAQTRYEGMRRALLARFRPLRVVLLGDRIFTGAAAPACLLCCLGRAVAPDRFSTVDVRRVPRAEVREAAAAPGAMAPREAPLHAPHHSILVAPPWLTDLLDGLTRRLPRLGDPDRGFAFHDTGINYGTAAAGRAILYQGAQEDARDTPVTRGRDFGPLSPIGHSLWLRHDWPRRVGASDRVGVREPIYRIAPKVLLRQTGDRPVATLDRHGAWFGRSVIALTGAPPERLLFLAALLNSRPVAALYRALVPEVGRSFAQVKVGKLKLLPLPSGGDCGIARLAERMLSETDPAARRRTMDEIDAAVYRAYGLRGEEVRRIEELVPSALAPKRGAVAARSKRATRAATS
;
A
#
# COMPACT_ATOMS: atom_id res chain seq x y z
N MET A 1 -19.18 23.24 32.96
CA MET A 1 -19.20 22.22 31.92
C MET A 1 -18.74 22.88 30.64
N ASN A 2 -17.68 22.38 30.05
CA ASN A 2 -16.99 23.00 28.91
C ASN A 2 -17.71 22.60 27.61
N PRO A 3 -18.09 23.52 26.71
CA PRO A 3 -18.86 23.18 25.47
C PRO A 3 -18.11 22.29 24.45
N ARG A 4 -16.94 21.79 24.81
CA ARG A 4 -16.08 20.95 23.93
C ARG A 4 -16.24 19.44 24.11
N ASP A 5 -17.01 18.95 25.09
CA ASP A 5 -17.15 17.51 25.40
C ASP A 5 -18.33 16.80 24.69
N ASP A 6 -19.14 17.51 23.91
CA ASP A 6 -20.31 16.95 23.20
C ASP A 6 -20.02 16.16 21.91
N THR A 7 -18.76 16.06 21.50
CA THR A 7 -18.37 15.48 20.20
C THR A 7 -18.74 14.00 20.00
N PRO A 8 -18.65 13.11 21.01
CA PRO A 8 -19.04 11.70 20.87
C PRO A 8 -20.52 11.47 20.64
N ALA A 9 -21.35 12.17 21.43
CA ALA A 9 -22.81 12.04 21.36
C ALA A 9 -23.36 12.54 20.00
N ARG A 10 -22.81 13.64 19.49
CA ARG A 10 -23.13 14.17 18.15
C ARG A 10 -22.80 13.18 17.02
N ALA A 11 -21.62 12.55 17.08
CA ALA A 11 -21.22 11.55 16.10
C ALA A 11 -22.13 10.31 16.14
N ALA A 12 -22.49 9.84 17.35
CA ALA A 12 -23.41 8.73 17.52
C ALA A 12 -24.80 9.03 16.95
N ALA A 13 -25.33 10.21 17.20
CA ALA A 13 -26.63 10.64 16.67
C ALA A 13 -26.63 10.74 15.14
N ALA A 14 -25.55 11.27 14.54
CA ALA A 14 -25.41 11.35 13.08
C ALA A 14 -25.36 9.97 12.40
N ILE A 15 -24.66 9.01 13.01
CA ILE A 15 -24.60 7.62 12.50
C ILE A 15 -25.96 6.95 12.55
N ARG A 16 -26.72 7.13 13.65
CA ARG A 16 -28.08 6.58 13.78
C ARG A 16 -29.03 7.18 12.76
N LEU A 17 -28.95 8.48 12.55
CA LEU A 17 -29.75 9.17 11.54
C LEU A 17 -29.47 8.59 10.14
N GLN A 18 -28.20 8.45 9.77
CA GLN A 18 -27.82 7.83 8.49
C GLN A 18 -28.34 6.39 8.37
N PHE A 19 -28.23 5.61 9.44
CA PHE A 19 -28.78 4.26 9.49
C PHE A 19 -30.28 4.23 9.24
N LEU A 20 -31.05 5.09 9.91
CA LEU A 20 -32.50 5.16 9.78
C LEU A 20 -32.94 5.53 8.36
N PHE A 21 -32.25 6.48 7.73
CA PHE A 21 -32.49 6.82 6.32
C PHE A 21 -32.26 5.64 5.39
N GLU A 22 -31.14 4.94 5.56
CA GLU A 22 -30.82 3.80 4.70
C GLU A 22 -31.80 2.64 4.93
N ALA A 23 -32.17 2.36 6.19
CA ALA A 23 -33.13 1.30 6.52
C ALA A 23 -34.54 1.58 5.99
N LEU A 24 -35.04 2.82 6.05
CA LEU A 24 -36.31 3.20 5.45
C LEU A 24 -36.29 3.11 3.94
N ARG A 25 -35.25 3.60 3.32
CA ARG A 25 -35.08 3.54 1.88
C ARG A 25 -35.08 2.11 1.32
N LEU A 26 -34.57 1.16 2.10
CA LEU A 26 -34.58 -0.26 1.77
C LEU A 26 -35.88 -0.97 2.17
N GLN A 27 -36.88 -0.22 2.64
CA GLN A 27 -38.16 -0.75 3.16
C GLN A 27 -37.96 -1.82 4.27
N LEU A 28 -36.84 -1.73 5.00
CA LEU A 28 -36.56 -2.62 6.14
C LEU A 28 -37.32 -2.21 7.39
N LEU A 29 -37.83 -0.98 7.43
CA LEU A 29 -38.64 -0.41 8.50
C LEU A 29 -40.09 -0.28 8.04
N PRO A 30 -41.07 -0.39 8.96
CA PRO A 30 -42.49 -0.20 8.62
C PRO A 30 -42.75 1.17 7.99
N SER A 31 -43.66 1.20 7.03
CA SER A 31 -44.07 2.43 6.36
C SER A 31 -44.68 3.49 7.34
N SER A 32 -45.18 3.05 8.50
CA SER A 32 -45.64 3.92 9.60
C SER A 32 -44.55 4.85 10.16
N LEU A 33 -43.25 4.50 10.00
CA LEU A 33 -42.14 5.35 10.42
C LEU A 33 -41.76 6.42 9.38
N ALA A 34 -42.17 6.28 8.13
CA ALA A 34 -41.85 7.23 7.09
C ALA A 34 -42.22 8.69 7.40
N PRO A 35 -43.40 9.02 8.00
CA PRO A 35 -43.71 10.39 8.38
C PRO A 35 -42.80 10.95 9.49
N ALA A 36 -42.37 10.12 10.46
CA ALA A 36 -41.47 10.54 11.53
C ALA A 36 -40.08 10.85 11.02
N VAL A 37 -39.55 10.00 10.14
CA VAL A 37 -38.24 10.20 9.49
C VAL A 37 -38.26 11.36 8.49
N SER A 38 -39.36 11.57 7.78
CA SER A 38 -39.53 12.75 6.91
C SER A 38 -39.53 14.05 7.71
N ARG A 39 -40.19 14.09 8.87
CA ARG A 39 -40.16 15.25 9.81
C ARG A 39 -38.74 15.47 10.34
N LEU A 40 -38.02 14.41 10.65
CA LEU A 40 -36.63 14.47 11.08
C LEU A 40 -35.73 15.02 9.98
N ALA A 41 -35.89 14.56 8.74
CA ALA A 41 -35.18 15.08 7.57
C ALA A 41 -35.41 16.58 7.36
N ALA A 42 -36.67 17.02 7.40
CA ALA A 42 -37.03 18.43 7.30
C ALA A 42 -36.47 19.28 8.45
N ALA A 43 -36.49 18.78 9.68
CA ALA A 43 -35.93 19.46 10.84
C ALA A 43 -34.37 19.59 10.75
N VAL A 44 -33.71 18.63 10.14
CA VAL A 44 -32.26 18.66 9.85
C VAL A 44 -31.92 19.69 8.79
N GLU A 45 -32.66 19.72 7.67
CA GLU A 45 -32.47 20.71 6.60
C GLU A 45 -32.72 22.15 7.05
N GLU A 46 -33.66 22.33 7.96
CA GLU A 46 -34.04 23.65 8.50
C GLU A 46 -33.18 24.14 9.65
N GLY A 47 -32.29 23.33 10.22
CA GLY A 47 -31.36 23.71 11.30
C GLY A 47 -32.01 24.11 12.62
N ARG A 48 -33.21 23.65 12.93
CA ARG A 48 -34.04 24.14 14.03
C ARG A 48 -33.97 23.33 15.34
N ALA A 49 -34.35 23.95 16.43
CA ALA A 49 -34.50 23.39 17.78
C ALA A 49 -35.51 22.22 17.87
N SER A 50 -36.28 21.93 16.81
CA SER A 50 -37.29 20.86 16.73
C SER A 50 -36.69 19.45 16.45
N LEU A 51 -35.39 19.34 16.33
CA LEU A 51 -34.71 18.05 16.07
C LEU A 51 -34.86 17.08 17.26
N ALA A 52 -34.82 17.60 18.48
CA ALA A 52 -34.87 16.86 19.72
C ALA A 52 -36.15 16.04 19.94
N PRO A 53 -37.36 16.59 19.73
CA PRO A 53 -38.57 15.81 19.80
C PRO A 53 -38.67 14.72 18.74
N ALA A 54 -38.34 15.04 17.48
CA ALA A 54 -38.42 14.09 16.36
C ALA A 54 -37.46 12.88 16.53
N LEU A 55 -36.28 13.09 17.13
CA LEU A 55 -35.34 12.02 17.46
C LEU A 55 -35.85 11.14 18.60
N ARG A 56 -36.49 11.74 19.65
CA ARG A 56 -37.07 10.97 20.75
C ARG A 56 -38.22 10.09 20.29
N ASP A 57 -39.13 10.62 19.48
CA ASP A 57 -40.27 9.87 18.95
C ASP A 57 -39.80 8.68 18.10
N LEU A 58 -38.77 8.88 17.29
CA LEU A 58 -38.21 7.85 16.45
C LEU A 58 -37.45 6.79 17.26
N ALA A 59 -36.71 7.19 18.32
CA ALA A 59 -36.02 6.28 19.22
C ALA A 59 -37.01 5.42 20.02
N ALA A 60 -38.11 5.99 20.52
CA ALA A 60 -39.16 5.25 21.20
C ALA A 60 -39.81 4.21 20.30
N LEU A 61 -40.15 4.59 19.05
CA LEU A 61 -40.68 3.66 18.05
C LEU A 61 -39.72 2.54 17.67
N CYS A 62 -38.45 2.81 17.55
CA CYS A 62 -37.44 1.80 17.26
C CYS A 62 -37.24 0.84 18.44
N ALA A 63 -37.20 1.32 19.67
CA ALA A 63 -37.05 0.49 20.88
C ALA A 63 -38.25 -0.43 21.10
N GLU A 64 -39.45 0.04 20.79
CA GLU A 64 -40.69 -0.73 20.93
C GLU A 64 -40.77 -1.88 19.88
N GLN A 65 -40.35 -1.65 18.67
CA GLN A 65 -40.50 -2.61 17.58
C GLN A 65 -39.31 -3.52 17.34
N TRP A 66 -38.09 -3.19 17.82
CA TRP A 66 -36.85 -3.95 17.64
C TRP A 66 -35.95 -3.96 18.86
N PRO A 67 -36.37 -4.57 19.96
CA PRO A 67 -35.57 -4.65 21.17
C PRO A 67 -34.21 -5.37 20.96
N ASP A 68 -34.16 -6.31 19.99
CA ASP A 68 -32.95 -7.11 19.70
C ASP A 68 -31.87 -6.40 18.86
N LEU A 69 -32.12 -5.17 18.38
CA LEU A 69 -31.12 -4.41 17.63
C LEU A 69 -29.93 -3.93 18.48
N GLY A 70 -30.01 -4.08 19.82
CA GLY A 70 -28.97 -3.64 20.75
C GLY A 70 -28.67 -2.14 20.64
N LEU A 71 -29.69 -1.34 20.29
CA LEU A 71 -29.64 0.12 20.25
C LEU A 71 -29.80 0.81 21.61
N PRO A 72 -30.20 0.11 22.72
CA PRO A 72 -30.54 0.74 23.98
C PRO A 72 -29.44 1.50 24.70
N ASP A 73 -28.19 1.10 24.53
CA ASP A 73 -27.05 1.60 25.33
C ASP A 73 -26.44 2.91 24.81
N LEU A 74 -27.07 3.54 23.83
CA LEU A 74 -26.63 4.83 23.34
C LEU A 74 -27.65 5.87 23.81
N ASP A 75 -27.36 6.59 24.89
CA ASP A 75 -28.13 7.72 25.39
C ASP A 75 -28.45 8.72 24.26
N TRP A 76 -29.74 8.84 23.93
CA TRP A 76 -30.20 9.78 22.92
C TRP A 76 -30.35 11.17 23.57
N ASP A 77 -29.22 11.89 23.73
CA ASP A 77 -29.29 13.31 24.05
C ASP A 77 -29.51 14.13 22.78
N PRO A 78 -30.71 14.69 22.59
CA PRO A 78 -31.05 15.43 21.38
C PRO A 78 -30.33 16.77 21.23
N LEU A 79 -29.77 17.33 22.31
CA LEU A 79 -29.04 18.61 22.30
C LEU A 79 -27.63 18.49 21.74
N ALA A 80 -27.14 17.26 21.53
CA ALA A 80 -25.79 16.98 21.00
C ALA A 80 -25.69 17.05 19.46
N CYS A 81 -26.79 17.19 18.73
CA CYS A 81 -26.79 17.19 17.27
C CYS A 81 -26.59 18.60 16.68
N GLY A 82 -25.36 18.98 16.35
CA GLY A 82 -25.08 20.16 15.53
C GLY A 82 -25.42 19.94 14.05
N ALA A 83 -25.92 20.95 13.36
CA ALA A 83 -26.44 20.90 11.99
C ALA A 83 -25.49 20.37 10.86
N PRO A 84 -24.15 20.58 10.87
CA PRO A 84 -23.30 20.21 9.73
C PRO A 84 -23.22 18.71 9.43
N PRO A 85 -23.08 17.78 10.39
CA PRO A 85 -22.98 16.34 10.08
C PRO A 85 -24.28 15.74 9.54
N ALA A 86 -25.42 16.31 9.89
CA ALA A 86 -26.72 15.84 9.45
C ALA A 86 -27.04 16.23 8.00
N ALA A 87 -26.56 17.39 7.54
CA ALA A 87 -26.70 17.82 6.15
C ALA A 87 -25.84 16.97 5.19
N GLU A 88 -24.63 16.55 5.61
CA GLU A 88 -23.79 15.62 4.85
C GLU A 88 -24.42 14.23 4.75
N ALA A 89 -25.07 13.73 5.83
CA ALA A 89 -25.78 12.46 5.81
C ALA A 89 -26.93 12.45 4.78
N LEU A 90 -27.70 13.52 4.72
CA LEU A 90 -28.79 13.69 3.74
C LEU A 90 -28.28 13.79 2.29
N ALA A 91 -27.15 14.45 2.06
CA ALA A 91 -26.52 14.55 0.74
C ALA A 91 -26.04 13.18 0.23
N HIS A 92 -25.56 12.30 1.10
CA HIS A 92 -25.12 10.94 0.77
C HIS A 92 -26.28 9.95 0.55
N ALA A 93 -27.48 10.23 1.02
CA ALA A 93 -28.65 9.37 0.86
C ALA A 93 -29.22 9.33 -0.58
N ARG A 94 -28.72 10.17 -1.48
CA ARG A 94 -29.14 10.23 -2.89
C ARG A 94 -28.29 9.33 -3.79
N GLY A 95 -28.58 8.03 -3.87
CA GLY A 95 -27.84 7.08 -4.73
C GLY A 95 -28.52 5.71 -4.82
N GLU A 96 -27.84 4.68 -5.33
CA GLU A 96 -28.38 3.31 -5.51
C GLU A 96 -28.98 2.69 -4.22
N THR A 97 -30.02 1.86 -4.42
CA THR A 97 -30.90 1.36 -3.34
C THR A 97 -30.58 -0.05 -2.86
N SER A 98 -29.36 -0.59 -3.12
CA SER A 98 -29.04 -1.93 -2.63
C SER A 98 -28.60 -1.91 -1.14
N PRO A 99 -28.93 -2.94 -0.34
CA PRO A 99 -28.52 -3.06 1.06
C PRO A 99 -27.01 -2.93 1.26
N ARG A 100 -26.25 -3.48 0.35
CA ARG A 100 -24.78 -3.41 0.32
C ARG A 100 -24.27 -1.98 0.11
N ALA A 101 -24.83 -1.26 -0.87
CA ALA A 101 -24.46 0.13 -1.12
C ALA A 101 -24.83 1.04 0.06
N ALA A 102 -25.94 0.75 0.76
CA ALA A 102 -26.33 1.44 1.97
C ALA A 102 -25.33 1.21 3.12
N ALA A 103 -24.89 -0.02 3.34
CA ALA A 103 -23.88 -0.37 4.33
C ALA A 103 -22.52 0.31 4.04
N GLU A 104 -22.12 0.37 2.77
CA GLU A 104 -20.90 1.06 2.34
C GLU A 104 -20.97 2.58 2.55
N ARG A 105 -22.12 3.21 2.28
CA ARG A 105 -22.32 4.63 2.54
C ARG A 105 -22.23 4.95 4.03
N LEU A 106 -22.91 4.14 4.87
CA LEU A 106 -22.83 4.26 6.31
C LEU A 106 -21.39 4.13 6.80
N GLY A 107 -20.64 3.13 6.32
CA GLY A 107 -19.24 2.91 6.67
C GLY A 107 -18.37 4.12 6.34
N ARG A 108 -18.47 4.67 5.13
CA ARG A 108 -17.74 5.89 4.72
C ARG A 108 -18.06 7.09 5.60
N PHE A 109 -19.32 7.27 5.91
CA PHE A 109 -19.77 8.36 6.76
C PHE A 109 -19.21 8.24 8.19
N CYS A 110 -19.27 7.03 8.78
CA CYS A 110 -18.74 6.77 10.11
C CYS A 110 -17.24 7.02 10.22
N GLU A 111 -16.46 6.56 9.23
CA GLU A 111 -15.02 6.81 9.22
C GLU A 111 -14.66 8.28 9.02
N ALA A 112 -15.43 9.01 8.21
CA ALA A 112 -15.24 10.45 8.10
C ALA A 112 -15.45 11.17 9.43
N LEU A 113 -16.44 10.76 10.20
CA LEU A 113 -16.69 11.29 11.56
C LEU A 113 -15.57 10.95 12.56
N VAL A 114 -15.11 9.69 12.56
CA VAL A 114 -13.99 9.25 13.41
C VAL A 114 -12.71 10.03 13.05
N ALA A 115 -12.43 10.19 11.75
CA ALA A 115 -11.27 10.95 11.28
C ALA A 115 -11.33 12.44 11.66
N ALA A 116 -12.52 13.04 11.64
CA ALA A 116 -12.72 14.42 12.07
C ALA A 116 -12.50 14.59 13.59
N ARG A 117 -12.94 13.60 14.40
CA ARG A 117 -12.81 13.60 15.86
C ARG A 117 -11.37 13.42 16.36
N GLN A 118 -10.67 12.44 15.84
CA GLN A 118 -9.38 11.98 16.39
C GLN A 118 -8.18 12.57 15.63
N GLY A 119 -8.39 13.10 14.44
CA GLY A 119 -7.35 13.49 13.51
C GLY A 119 -6.70 12.25 12.85
N ARG A 120 -6.75 12.15 11.52
CA ARG A 120 -6.25 11.01 10.71
C ARG A 120 -4.83 10.56 11.05
N ARG A 121 -3.95 11.49 11.45
CA ARG A 121 -2.55 11.18 11.80
C ARG A 121 -2.37 10.52 13.16
N ARG A 122 -3.35 10.63 14.06
CA ARG A 122 -3.29 10.04 15.41
C ARG A 122 -3.92 8.66 15.47
N SER A 123 -5.01 8.43 14.74
CA SER A 123 -5.73 7.15 14.72
C SER A 123 -5.11 6.13 13.76
N GLY A 124 -4.39 6.57 12.71
CA GLY A 124 -3.92 5.69 11.64
C GLY A 124 -5.06 5.00 10.88
N SER A 125 -6.31 5.45 11.09
CA SER A 125 -7.51 4.89 10.49
C SER A 125 -7.72 5.48 9.10
N TYR A 126 -7.93 4.61 8.11
CA TYR A 126 -8.23 4.95 6.72
C TYR A 126 -9.42 4.13 6.24
N TYR A 127 -10.36 4.79 5.57
CA TYR A 127 -11.49 4.10 4.94
C TYR A 127 -11.00 2.99 4.01
N THR A 128 -11.48 1.77 4.25
CA THR A 128 -11.23 0.63 3.36
C THR A 128 -12.29 0.62 2.26
N PRO A 129 -11.93 0.85 0.98
CA PRO A 129 -12.87 0.66 -0.11
C PRO A 129 -13.48 -0.74 -0.07
N GLN A 130 -14.80 -0.85 -0.12
CA GLN A 130 -15.52 -2.12 0.07
C GLN A 130 -15.01 -3.21 -0.88
N TRP A 131 -14.70 -2.87 -2.15
CA TRP A 131 -14.21 -3.84 -3.12
C TRP A 131 -12.89 -4.54 -2.71
N ILE A 132 -12.03 -3.88 -1.88
CA ILE A 132 -10.79 -4.50 -1.36
C ILE A 132 -11.15 -5.53 -0.31
N ALA A 133 -12.06 -5.19 0.59
CA ALA A 133 -12.54 -6.11 1.63
C ALA A 133 -13.26 -7.31 1.03
N ASP A 134 -14.09 -7.11 0.00
CA ASP A 134 -14.74 -8.18 -0.76
C ASP A 134 -13.72 -9.10 -1.42
N HIS A 135 -12.72 -8.50 -2.07
CA HIS A 135 -11.67 -9.27 -2.73
C HIS A 135 -10.85 -10.09 -1.73
N ALA A 136 -10.56 -9.53 -0.55
CA ALA A 136 -9.87 -10.25 0.52
C ALA A 136 -10.73 -11.40 1.07
N GLY A 137 -12.01 -11.12 1.36
CA GLY A 137 -12.98 -12.13 1.82
C GLY A 137 -13.10 -13.28 0.84
N ALA A 138 -13.36 -12.98 -0.43
CA ALA A 138 -13.47 -14.00 -1.47
C ALA A 138 -12.17 -14.81 -1.63
N ALA A 139 -11.01 -14.16 -1.76
CA ALA A 139 -9.74 -14.85 -1.94
C ALA A 139 -9.41 -15.78 -0.76
N VAL A 140 -9.59 -15.29 0.47
CA VAL A 140 -9.23 -16.04 1.69
C VAL A 140 -10.23 -17.18 1.95
N LEU A 141 -11.53 -16.89 1.91
CA LEU A 141 -12.55 -17.89 2.23
C LEU A 141 -12.64 -19.00 1.17
N HIS A 142 -12.70 -18.63 -0.11
CA HIS A 142 -12.74 -19.63 -1.19
C HIS A 142 -11.44 -20.46 -1.22
N GLY A 143 -10.28 -19.80 -1.00
CA GLY A 143 -8.99 -20.49 -0.93
C GLY A 143 -8.93 -21.46 0.26
N LEU A 144 -9.44 -21.07 1.43
CA LEU A 144 -9.48 -21.92 2.62
C LEU A 144 -10.42 -23.12 2.45
N LEU A 145 -11.63 -22.87 1.93
CA LEU A 145 -12.59 -23.96 1.68
C LEU A 145 -12.03 -24.97 0.68
N ALA A 146 -11.45 -24.48 -0.43
CA ALA A 146 -10.80 -25.35 -1.40
C ALA A 146 -9.62 -26.13 -0.80
N GLY A 147 -8.77 -25.48 0.00
CA GLY A 147 -7.63 -26.11 0.66
C GLY A 147 -8.02 -27.18 1.70
N ARG A 148 -9.17 -27.02 2.35
CA ARG A 148 -9.76 -28.01 3.27
C ARG A 148 -10.62 -29.07 2.57
N GLY A 149 -10.88 -28.93 1.28
CA GLY A 149 -11.84 -29.76 0.56
C GLY A 149 -13.29 -29.59 1.04
N TRP A 150 -13.61 -28.39 1.56
CA TRP A 150 -14.92 -28.07 2.12
C TRP A 150 -15.85 -27.50 1.06
N ARG A 151 -17.16 -27.74 1.25
CA ARG A 151 -18.21 -27.08 0.47
C ARG A 151 -18.60 -25.74 1.12
N ALA A 152 -19.31 -24.93 0.38
CA ALA A 152 -19.74 -23.60 0.81
C ALA A 152 -20.57 -23.61 2.12
N GLU A 153 -21.39 -24.63 2.33
CA GLU A 153 -22.22 -24.75 3.54
C GLU A 153 -21.39 -24.87 4.82
N GLN A 154 -20.17 -25.42 4.72
CA GLN A 154 -19.27 -25.57 5.85
C GLN A 154 -18.62 -24.22 6.24
N ALA A 155 -18.72 -23.20 5.38
CA ALA A 155 -18.28 -21.83 5.71
C ALA A 155 -19.01 -21.24 6.92
N LEU A 156 -20.25 -21.67 7.21
CA LEU A 156 -21.00 -21.24 8.38
C LEU A 156 -20.45 -21.78 9.71
N SER A 157 -19.51 -22.73 9.70
CA SER A 157 -18.81 -23.17 10.90
C SER A 157 -17.52 -22.39 11.19
N LEU A 158 -17.10 -21.52 10.28
CA LEU A 158 -15.89 -20.74 10.43
C LEU A 158 -16.04 -19.63 11.47
N ARG A 159 -14.98 -19.38 12.23
CA ARG A 159 -14.85 -18.24 13.11
C ARG A 159 -13.94 -17.19 12.44
N ILE A 160 -14.48 -16.05 12.09
CA ILE A 160 -13.81 -14.98 11.32
C ILE A 160 -13.67 -13.75 12.20
N LEU A 161 -12.43 -13.32 12.45
CA LEU A 161 -12.11 -12.17 13.27
C LEU A 161 -11.63 -10.98 12.42
N ASP A 162 -12.16 -9.79 12.71
CA ASP A 162 -11.50 -8.53 12.36
C ASP A 162 -11.04 -7.83 13.65
N PRO A 163 -9.72 -7.81 13.94
CA PRO A 163 -9.18 -7.21 15.17
C PRO A 163 -9.06 -5.67 15.13
N ALA A 164 -9.47 -5.02 14.06
CA ALA A 164 -9.53 -3.57 13.89
C ALA A 164 -10.74 -3.21 13.01
N VAL A 165 -11.91 -3.66 13.45
CA VAL A 165 -13.09 -3.82 12.60
C VAL A 165 -13.61 -2.49 12.01
N GLY A 166 -13.33 -1.35 12.65
CA GLY A 166 -13.78 -0.06 12.16
C GLY A 166 -15.29 -0.04 11.91
N ALA A 167 -15.68 0.45 10.74
CA ALA A 167 -17.07 0.44 10.31
C ALA A 167 -17.53 -0.88 9.64
N GLY A 168 -16.71 -1.95 9.67
CA GLY A 168 -17.11 -3.29 9.28
C GLY A 168 -16.87 -3.70 7.83
N ALA A 169 -16.05 -2.97 7.08
CA ALA A 169 -15.83 -3.29 5.65
C ALA A 169 -15.41 -4.75 5.42
N PHE A 170 -14.43 -5.26 6.18
CA PHE A 170 -13.97 -6.65 6.06
C PHE A 170 -14.99 -7.66 6.57
N ALA A 171 -15.76 -7.32 7.60
CA ALA A 171 -16.84 -8.16 8.10
C ALA A 171 -17.96 -8.30 7.04
N VAL A 172 -18.35 -7.21 6.38
CA VAL A 172 -19.28 -7.24 5.24
C VAL A 172 -18.69 -8.06 4.07
N GLY A 173 -17.42 -7.85 3.73
CA GLY A 173 -16.75 -8.62 2.67
C GLY A 173 -16.69 -10.13 2.96
N ALA A 174 -16.47 -10.52 4.21
CA ALA A 174 -16.52 -11.92 4.63
C ALA A 174 -17.94 -12.52 4.53
N MET A 175 -18.95 -11.77 4.97
CA MET A 175 -20.35 -12.16 4.84
C MET A 175 -20.74 -12.42 3.38
N GLU A 176 -20.38 -11.49 2.49
CA GLU A 176 -20.66 -11.64 1.04
C GLU A 176 -19.95 -12.85 0.46
N ALA A 177 -18.68 -13.09 0.82
CA ALA A 177 -17.94 -14.25 0.33
C ALA A 177 -18.54 -15.59 0.77
N ILE A 178 -19.17 -15.64 1.96
CA ILE A 178 -19.94 -16.81 2.40
C ILE A 178 -21.22 -16.97 1.56
N ALA A 179 -21.90 -15.86 1.28
CA ALA A 179 -23.15 -15.86 0.51
C ALA A 179 -22.92 -16.24 -0.97
N ASP A 180 -21.86 -15.69 -1.58
CA ASP A 180 -21.49 -16.00 -2.98
C ASP A 180 -21.16 -17.49 -3.22
N GLY A 181 -20.79 -18.21 -2.16
CA GLY A 181 -20.57 -19.64 -2.19
C GLY A 181 -21.85 -20.48 -2.15
N ALA A 182 -23.04 -19.88 -2.18
CA ALA A 182 -24.31 -20.58 -2.17
C ALA A 182 -24.43 -21.52 -3.36
N GLY A 183 -24.56 -22.84 -3.08
CA GLY A 183 -24.94 -23.83 -4.08
C GLY A 183 -26.44 -23.70 -4.43
N GLU A 184 -26.86 -24.40 -5.48
CA GLU A 184 -28.28 -24.48 -5.86
C GLU A 184 -29.14 -24.90 -4.65
N GLY A 185 -30.14 -24.07 -4.28
CA GLY A 185 -31.16 -24.39 -3.28
C GLY A 185 -31.14 -23.61 -1.96
N ARG A 186 -30.14 -22.75 -1.70
CA ARG A 186 -30.17 -21.80 -0.57
C ARG A 186 -30.22 -20.36 -1.06
N GLU A 187 -31.13 -19.57 -0.47
CA GLU A 187 -31.12 -18.13 -0.77
C GLU A 187 -29.86 -17.48 -0.15
N GLU A 188 -29.08 -16.73 -0.97
CA GLU A 188 -27.91 -15.96 -0.52
C GLU A 188 -28.21 -15.12 0.72
N ASN A 189 -29.44 -14.59 0.85
CA ASN A 189 -29.83 -13.79 2.00
C ASN A 189 -29.92 -14.58 3.30
N ASP A 190 -30.27 -15.86 3.24
CA ASP A 190 -30.29 -16.73 4.42
C ASP A 190 -28.86 -17.03 4.88
N LEU A 191 -27.93 -17.17 3.93
CA LEU A 191 -26.50 -17.32 4.23
C LEU A 191 -25.91 -16.03 4.83
N ARG A 192 -26.26 -14.83 4.32
CA ARG A 192 -25.83 -13.56 4.91
C ARG A 192 -26.27 -13.44 6.37
N ARG A 193 -27.55 -13.73 6.66
CA ARG A 193 -28.07 -13.71 8.05
C ARG A 193 -27.38 -14.74 8.94
N ALA A 194 -27.17 -15.96 8.44
CA ALA A 194 -26.49 -17.01 9.19
C ALA A 194 -25.02 -16.62 9.45
N ALA A 195 -24.32 -16.10 8.46
CA ALA A 195 -22.93 -15.67 8.58
C ALA A 195 -22.76 -14.58 9.66
N VAL A 196 -23.63 -13.55 9.64
CA VAL A 196 -23.62 -12.49 10.66
C VAL A 196 -23.88 -13.04 12.06
N LYS A 197 -24.82 -13.96 12.19
CA LYS A 197 -25.21 -14.55 13.49
C LYS A 197 -24.15 -15.49 14.07
N GLN A 198 -23.37 -16.18 13.23
CA GLN A 198 -22.55 -17.32 13.67
C GLN A 198 -21.06 -17.13 13.48
N CYS A 199 -20.64 -16.43 12.40
CA CYS A 199 -19.26 -16.50 11.91
C CYS A 199 -18.41 -15.28 12.28
N LEU A 200 -19.01 -14.08 12.38
CA LEU A 200 -18.28 -12.82 12.40
C LEU A 200 -18.01 -12.32 13.81
N PHE A 201 -16.76 -11.94 14.06
CA PHE A 201 -16.29 -11.37 15.32
C PHE A 201 -15.47 -10.11 15.02
N GLY A 202 -15.68 -9.06 15.82
CA GLY A 202 -15.00 -7.78 15.63
C GLY A 202 -14.46 -7.19 16.92
N ILE A 203 -13.33 -6.52 16.84
CA ILE A 203 -12.72 -5.80 17.94
C ILE A 203 -12.33 -4.41 17.46
N ASP A 204 -12.62 -3.40 18.27
CA ASP A 204 -12.11 -2.05 18.08
C ASP A 204 -11.91 -1.36 19.42
N LEU A 205 -11.06 -0.33 19.46
CA LEU A 205 -10.90 0.55 20.61
C LEU A 205 -12.05 1.58 20.71
N ASP A 206 -12.66 1.91 19.58
CA ASP A 206 -13.73 2.91 19.52
C ASP A 206 -15.11 2.22 19.52
N PRO A 207 -15.91 2.39 20.59
CA PRO A 207 -17.26 1.81 20.65
C PRO A 207 -18.15 2.31 19.52
N LEU A 208 -17.91 3.52 18.99
CA LEU A 208 -18.64 4.05 17.86
C LEU A 208 -18.36 3.29 16.55
N ALA A 209 -17.13 2.87 16.35
CA ALA A 209 -16.75 2.01 15.22
C ALA A 209 -17.51 0.66 15.29
N LEU A 210 -17.55 0.04 16.47
CA LEU A 210 -18.31 -1.21 16.67
C LEU A 210 -19.81 -1.05 16.44
N ALA A 211 -20.42 0.02 16.94
CA ALA A 211 -21.82 0.31 16.66
C ALA A 211 -22.07 0.47 15.16
N SER A 212 -21.19 1.19 14.46
CA SER A 212 -21.25 1.39 13.01
C SER A 212 -21.13 0.07 12.24
N CYS A 213 -20.19 -0.80 12.64
CA CYS A 213 -20.02 -2.11 12.08
C CYS A 213 -21.29 -2.97 12.19
N ARG A 214 -21.87 -3.04 13.39
CA ARG A 214 -23.11 -3.79 13.64
C ARG A 214 -24.27 -3.28 12.80
N LEU A 215 -24.42 -1.96 12.68
CA LEU A 215 -25.44 -1.34 11.82
C LEU A 215 -25.19 -1.64 10.32
N ALA A 216 -23.95 -1.61 9.86
CA ALA A 216 -23.59 -1.94 8.48
C ALA A 216 -23.91 -3.41 8.15
N LEU A 217 -23.57 -4.33 9.06
CA LEU A 217 -23.91 -5.76 8.92
C LEU A 217 -25.41 -5.99 8.92
N TRP A 218 -26.13 -5.31 9.79
CA TRP A 218 -27.59 -5.39 9.83
C TRP A 218 -28.20 -4.91 8.51
N LEU A 219 -27.79 -3.76 7.99
CA LEU A 219 -28.25 -3.25 6.68
C LEU A 219 -27.96 -4.20 5.54
N ALA A 220 -26.75 -4.74 5.48
CA ALA A 220 -26.32 -5.61 4.39
C ALA A 220 -27.05 -6.97 4.39
N ALA A 221 -27.36 -7.53 5.58
CA ALA A 221 -27.95 -8.86 5.72
C ALA A 221 -29.49 -8.85 5.83
N SER A 222 -30.13 -7.72 6.18
CA SER A 222 -31.57 -7.64 6.34
C SER A 222 -32.33 -7.52 5.01
N ARG A 223 -33.60 -7.96 5.02
CA ARG A 223 -34.57 -7.80 3.92
C ARG A 223 -35.91 -7.39 4.51
N PRO A 224 -36.83 -6.80 3.73
CA PRO A 224 -38.16 -6.48 4.21
C PRO A 224 -38.84 -7.68 4.88
N GLY A 225 -39.32 -7.51 6.12
CA GLY A 225 -39.93 -8.56 6.92
C GLY A 225 -39.00 -9.66 7.45
N ARG A 226 -37.68 -9.56 7.19
CA ARG A 226 -36.66 -10.53 7.65
C ARG A 226 -35.39 -9.82 8.12
N PRO A 227 -35.40 -9.19 9.30
CA PRO A 227 -34.21 -8.51 9.85
C PRO A 227 -33.11 -9.52 10.21
N ALA A 228 -31.86 -9.07 10.14
CA ALA A 228 -30.70 -9.84 10.57
C ALA A 228 -30.50 -9.67 12.10
N ALA A 229 -30.07 -10.72 12.79
CA ALA A 229 -29.60 -10.63 14.16
C ALA A 229 -28.08 -10.48 14.15
N VAL A 230 -27.59 -9.39 14.78
CA VAL A 230 -26.15 -9.11 14.93
C VAL A 230 -25.79 -9.25 16.40
N PRO A 231 -25.20 -10.39 16.86
CA PRO A 231 -24.92 -10.64 18.27
C PRO A 231 -23.97 -9.57 18.84
N ALA A 232 -24.36 -8.96 19.97
CA ALA A 232 -23.54 -7.93 20.62
C ALA A 232 -22.21 -8.52 21.14
N GLU A 233 -22.26 -9.72 21.67
CA GLU A 233 -21.15 -10.49 22.25
C GLU A 233 -20.05 -10.84 21.26
N HIS A 234 -20.32 -10.79 19.98
CA HIS A 234 -19.31 -11.00 18.93
C HIS A 234 -18.44 -9.76 18.67
N PHE A 235 -18.87 -8.58 19.15
CA PHE A 235 -18.23 -7.31 18.89
C PHE A 235 -17.80 -6.65 20.20
N THR A 236 -16.49 -6.60 20.45
CA THR A 236 -15.93 -6.21 21.75
C THR A 236 -15.12 -4.91 21.66
N THR A 237 -15.47 -3.93 22.50
CA THR A 237 -14.62 -2.74 22.69
C THR A 237 -13.41 -3.13 23.53
N ALA A 238 -12.26 -3.29 22.90
CA ALA A 238 -11.04 -3.73 23.56
C ALA A 238 -9.78 -3.38 22.76
N ASP A 239 -8.63 -3.42 23.46
CA ASP A 239 -7.32 -3.43 22.80
C ASP A 239 -7.06 -4.80 22.16
N ALA A 240 -7.06 -4.85 20.83
CA ALA A 240 -6.80 -6.08 20.09
C ALA A 240 -5.41 -6.69 20.37
N LEU A 241 -4.43 -5.87 20.73
CA LEU A 241 -3.08 -6.32 21.08
C LEU A 241 -2.95 -6.78 22.55
N ALA A 242 -4.03 -6.83 23.32
CA ALA A 242 -4.03 -7.47 24.63
C ALA A 242 -3.91 -9.00 24.50
N PRO A 243 -3.36 -9.71 25.50
CA PRO A 243 -3.21 -11.16 25.46
C PRO A 243 -4.54 -11.88 25.23
N ARG A 244 -4.54 -12.88 24.34
CA ARG A 244 -5.71 -13.67 23.93
C ARG A 244 -5.34 -15.13 23.76
N PRO A 245 -6.34 -16.04 23.79
CA PRO A 245 -6.12 -17.45 23.44
C PRO A 245 -5.58 -17.53 22.00
N PRO A 246 -4.46 -18.21 21.77
CA PRO A 246 -3.96 -18.45 20.43
C PRO A 246 -4.87 -19.40 19.64
N ARG A 247 -4.84 -19.29 18.30
CA ARG A 247 -5.51 -20.22 17.36
C ARG A 247 -7.02 -20.40 17.60
N ALA A 248 -7.68 -19.33 18.02
CA ALA A 248 -9.12 -19.36 18.32
C ALA A 248 -10.01 -19.16 17.07
N PHE A 249 -9.44 -18.72 15.95
CA PHE A 249 -10.15 -18.37 14.73
C PHE A 249 -9.66 -19.19 13.53
N ASP A 250 -10.55 -19.37 12.56
CA ASP A 250 -10.23 -19.99 11.28
C ASP A 250 -9.69 -18.94 10.30
N VAL A 251 -10.22 -17.72 10.39
CA VAL A 251 -9.88 -16.62 9.48
C VAL A 251 -9.67 -15.31 10.26
N VAL A 252 -8.67 -14.52 9.83
CA VAL A 252 -8.51 -13.12 10.23
C VAL A 252 -8.49 -12.23 9.00
N LEU A 253 -9.36 -11.21 8.95
CA LEU A 253 -9.41 -10.22 7.89
C LEU A 253 -9.33 -8.82 8.51
N ALA A 254 -8.42 -7.95 8.07
CA ALA A 254 -8.31 -6.61 8.66
C ALA A 254 -7.60 -5.58 7.77
N ASN A 255 -7.89 -4.31 8.04
CA ASN A 255 -7.05 -3.17 7.74
C ASN A 255 -6.52 -2.59 9.07
N PRO A 256 -5.38 -3.08 9.59
CA PRO A 256 -4.84 -2.60 10.86
C PRO A 256 -4.40 -1.13 10.76
N PRO A 257 -4.34 -0.38 11.89
CA PRO A 257 -3.91 1.01 11.88
C PRO A 257 -2.46 1.17 11.44
N TRP A 258 -2.19 2.10 10.48
CA TRP A 258 -0.85 2.37 9.92
C TRP A 258 -0.25 3.66 10.46
N GLY A 259 1.10 3.67 10.57
CA GLY A 259 1.84 4.86 10.99
C GLY A 259 1.73 5.20 12.47
N VAL A 260 0.96 4.43 13.24
CA VAL A 260 0.87 4.56 14.70
C VAL A 260 2.08 3.87 15.33
N LYS A 261 2.88 4.66 16.05
CA LYS A 261 4.05 4.13 16.76
C LYS A 261 3.69 3.78 18.18
N LEU A 262 3.77 2.51 18.53
CA LEU A 262 3.60 2.07 19.92
C LEU A 262 4.69 2.71 20.82
N ALA A 263 4.34 2.98 22.07
CA ALA A 263 5.31 3.39 23.08
C ALA A 263 6.42 2.32 23.20
N ARG A 264 7.69 2.74 23.43
CA ARG A 264 8.84 1.81 23.42
C ARG A 264 8.66 0.64 24.41
N ALA A 265 8.23 0.92 25.63
CA ALA A 265 7.99 -0.11 26.65
C ALA A 265 6.89 -1.10 26.23
N ARG A 266 5.79 -0.63 25.61
CA ARG A 266 4.71 -1.47 25.10
C ARG A 266 5.19 -2.35 23.94
N ALA A 267 5.87 -1.76 22.97
CA ALA A 267 6.42 -2.50 21.83
C ALA A 267 7.41 -3.58 22.28
N ALA A 268 8.31 -3.28 23.21
CA ALA A 268 9.25 -4.24 23.76
C ALA A 268 8.56 -5.42 24.49
N ARG A 269 7.51 -5.13 25.28
CA ARG A 269 6.70 -6.18 25.93
C ARG A 269 5.98 -7.07 24.93
N LEU A 270 5.32 -6.48 23.93
CA LEU A 270 4.62 -7.24 22.90
C LEU A 270 5.59 -8.03 22.01
N ALA A 271 6.81 -7.56 21.82
CA ALA A 271 7.82 -8.27 21.03
C ALA A 271 8.33 -9.56 21.72
N GLN A 272 8.09 -9.76 23.01
CA GLN A 272 8.52 -10.97 23.73
C GLN A 272 7.87 -12.24 23.20
N VAL A 273 6.67 -12.16 22.60
CA VAL A 273 5.98 -13.32 22.01
C VAL A 273 6.59 -13.77 20.69
N ALA A 274 7.27 -12.87 19.96
CA ALA A 274 7.92 -13.17 18.68
C ALA A 274 9.16 -12.28 18.50
N PRO A 275 10.24 -12.49 19.28
CA PRO A 275 11.40 -11.58 19.29
C PRO A 275 12.05 -11.41 17.92
N GLU A 276 12.17 -12.48 17.13
CA GLU A 276 12.79 -12.43 15.80
C GLU A 276 11.98 -11.58 14.80
N ALA A 277 10.66 -11.54 14.99
CA ALA A 277 9.74 -10.83 14.12
C ALA A 277 9.57 -9.36 14.51
N LEU A 278 9.54 -9.05 15.81
CA LEU A 278 9.04 -7.78 16.35
C LEU A 278 10.11 -6.92 17.03
N SER A 279 11.26 -7.48 17.45
CA SER A 279 12.30 -6.69 18.14
C SER A 279 12.77 -5.51 17.32
N GLY A 280 12.88 -4.34 17.96
CA GLY A 280 13.27 -3.08 17.32
C GLY A 280 12.15 -2.40 16.50
N HIS A 281 11.01 -3.05 16.31
CA HIS A 281 9.86 -2.47 15.60
C HIS A 281 8.89 -1.76 16.55
N ARG A 282 8.19 -0.76 16.04
CA ARG A 282 7.17 0.02 16.77
C ARG A 282 5.93 0.31 15.95
N ASP A 283 5.92 -0.04 14.66
CA ASP A 283 4.78 0.17 13.76
C ASP A 283 3.64 -0.77 14.14
N SER A 284 2.46 -0.23 14.48
CA SER A 284 1.32 -1.01 14.98
C SER A 284 0.93 -2.15 14.04
N TYR A 285 0.89 -1.93 12.73
CA TYR A 285 0.47 -2.96 11.76
C TYR A 285 1.33 -4.23 11.79
N LEU A 286 2.60 -4.17 12.22
CA LEU A 286 3.43 -5.37 12.39
C LEU A 286 2.96 -6.25 13.54
N PHE A 287 2.52 -5.62 14.63
CA PHE A 287 1.96 -6.33 15.77
C PHE A 287 0.58 -6.92 15.42
N PHE A 288 -0.20 -6.27 14.59
CA PHE A 288 -1.44 -6.84 14.06
C PHE A 288 -1.19 -7.99 13.06
N LEU A 289 -0.14 -7.93 12.24
CA LEU A 289 0.25 -9.06 11.39
C LEU A 289 0.65 -10.27 12.24
N GLN A 290 1.41 -10.06 13.32
CA GLN A 290 1.74 -11.13 14.28
C GLN A 290 0.48 -11.65 14.99
N LEU A 291 -0.40 -10.74 15.45
CA LEU A 291 -1.68 -11.09 16.05
C LEU A 291 -2.51 -11.98 15.12
N ALA A 292 -2.62 -11.64 13.84
CA ALA A 292 -3.33 -12.44 12.86
C ALA A 292 -2.74 -13.86 12.77
N ALA A 293 -1.41 -13.95 12.63
CA ALA A 293 -0.71 -15.22 12.57
C ALA A 293 -0.92 -16.08 13.84
N ASP A 294 -0.97 -15.46 15.03
CA ASP A 294 -1.15 -16.17 16.31
C ASP A 294 -2.61 -16.54 16.59
N SER A 295 -3.56 -15.73 16.13
CA SER A 295 -4.99 -15.96 16.34
C SER A 295 -5.56 -17.04 15.44
N VAL A 296 -4.95 -17.27 14.27
CA VAL A 296 -5.40 -18.22 13.26
C VAL A 296 -4.86 -19.61 13.55
N ARG A 297 -5.69 -20.64 13.33
CA ARG A 297 -5.32 -22.08 13.38
C ARG A 297 -4.25 -22.40 12.33
N ASP A 298 -3.53 -23.52 12.52
CA ASP A 298 -2.46 -23.90 11.59
C ASP A 298 -2.96 -24.25 10.17
N ASP A 299 -4.21 -24.65 10.04
CA ASP A 299 -4.93 -24.88 8.78
C ASP A 299 -5.88 -23.74 8.39
N GLY A 300 -5.77 -22.58 9.06
CA GLY A 300 -6.61 -21.41 8.81
C GLY A 300 -6.00 -20.43 7.81
N ALA A 301 -6.55 -19.22 7.75
CA ALA A 301 -6.17 -18.21 6.75
C ALA A 301 -6.25 -16.79 7.29
N PHE A 302 -5.52 -15.86 6.66
CA PHE A 302 -5.72 -14.44 6.91
C PHE A 302 -5.57 -13.60 5.64
N GLY A 303 -6.25 -12.44 5.63
CA GLY A 303 -6.16 -11.42 4.59
C GLY A 303 -6.00 -10.04 5.21
N LEU A 304 -4.86 -9.38 5.01
CA LEU A 304 -4.54 -8.11 5.62
C LEU A 304 -4.18 -7.06 4.57
N LEU A 305 -4.74 -5.86 4.76
CA LEU A 305 -4.35 -4.68 4.00
C LEU A 305 -3.21 -3.98 4.74
N LEU A 306 -2.03 -3.94 4.13
CA LEU A 306 -0.78 -3.54 4.79
C LEU A 306 0.03 -2.56 3.92
N PRO A 307 0.96 -1.79 4.51
CA PRO A 307 2.01 -1.15 3.73
C PRO A 307 2.83 -2.19 2.97
N ASP A 308 3.02 -1.99 1.65
CA ASP A 308 3.71 -2.95 0.78
C ASP A 308 5.18 -3.21 1.17
N THR A 309 5.75 -2.34 2.02
CA THR A 309 7.10 -2.48 2.57
C THR A 309 7.31 -3.79 3.31
N VAL A 310 6.26 -4.36 3.93
CA VAL A 310 6.34 -5.64 4.64
C VAL A 310 6.74 -6.79 3.72
N LEU A 311 6.41 -6.70 2.44
CA LEU A 311 6.61 -7.78 1.48
C LEU A 311 8.07 -8.05 1.13
N ALA A 312 8.95 -7.01 1.14
CA ALA A 312 10.31 -7.15 0.61
C ALA A 312 11.41 -6.37 1.34
N GLN A 313 11.09 -5.40 2.22
CA GLN A 313 12.16 -4.65 2.91
C GLN A 313 12.97 -5.53 3.84
N THR A 314 14.30 -5.38 3.80
CA THR A 314 15.25 -6.18 4.58
C THR A 314 14.97 -6.11 6.09
N ARG A 315 14.61 -4.93 6.61
CA ARG A 315 14.31 -4.76 8.05
C ARG A 315 13.14 -5.62 8.56
N TYR A 316 12.29 -6.14 7.66
CA TYR A 316 11.15 -7.00 8.01
C TYR A 316 11.39 -8.48 7.68
N GLU A 317 12.65 -8.87 7.46
CA GLU A 317 13.02 -10.26 7.15
C GLU A 317 12.62 -11.22 8.27
N GLY A 318 12.92 -10.88 9.54
CA GLY A 318 12.53 -11.69 10.69
C GLY A 318 11.02 -11.93 10.77
N MET A 319 10.22 -10.88 10.51
CA MET A 319 8.75 -10.99 10.43
C MET A 319 8.31 -11.96 9.32
N ARG A 320 8.87 -11.83 8.12
CA ARG A 320 8.52 -12.73 7.00
C ARG A 320 8.94 -14.16 7.26
N ARG A 321 10.13 -14.37 7.84
CA ARG A 321 10.61 -15.71 8.22
C ARG A 321 9.66 -16.37 9.22
N ALA A 322 9.27 -15.67 10.27
CA ALA A 322 8.30 -16.17 11.26
C ALA A 322 6.94 -16.49 10.61
N LEU A 323 6.45 -15.61 9.73
CA LEU A 323 5.21 -15.82 9.00
C LEU A 323 5.28 -17.06 8.11
N LEU A 324 6.34 -17.18 7.29
CA LEU A 324 6.52 -18.25 6.32
C LEU A 324 6.83 -19.61 6.98
N ALA A 325 7.16 -19.64 8.26
CA ALA A 325 7.29 -20.89 9.00
C ALA A 325 5.95 -21.66 9.09
N ARG A 326 4.82 -20.92 9.18
CA ARG A 326 3.46 -21.50 9.37
C ARG A 326 2.54 -21.32 8.16
N PHE A 327 2.69 -20.23 7.41
CA PHE A 327 1.77 -19.81 6.35
C PHE A 327 2.45 -19.76 4.99
N ARG A 328 1.64 -19.79 3.94
CA ARG A 328 2.06 -19.54 2.54
C ARG A 328 1.20 -18.45 1.94
N PRO A 329 1.78 -17.57 1.12
CA PRO A 329 0.99 -16.65 0.33
C PRO A 329 -0.02 -17.42 -0.54
N LEU A 330 -1.23 -16.89 -0.63
CA LEU A 330 -2.27 -17.31 -1.56
C LEU A 330 -2.41 -16.28 -2.69
N ARG A 331 -2.53 -15.03 -2.28
CA ARG A 331 -2.69 -13.91 -3.19
C ARG A 331 -2.06 -12.65 -2.63
N VAL A 332 -1.34 -11.94 -3.48
CA VAL A 332 -0.76 -10.62 -3.18
C VAL A 332 -1.27 -9.64 -4.22
N VAL A 333 -1.91 -8.54 -3.78
CA VAL A 333 -2.33 -7.47 -4.68
C VAL A 333 -1.55 -6.19 -4.32
N LEU A 334 -0.75 -5.69 -5.25
CA LEU A 334 0.01 -4.46 -5.10
C LEU A 334 -0.86 -3.28 -5.52
N LEU A 335 -1.40 -2.57 -4.55
CA LEU A 335 -2.41 -1.52 -4.75
C LEU A 335 -1.79 -0.12 -4.99
N GLY A 336 -0.57 0.12 -4.45
CA GLY A 336 0.10 1.41 -4.55
C GLY A 336 -0.44 2.46 -3.59
N ASP A 337 -0.15 3.74 -3.88
CA ASP A 337 -0.43 4.89 -3.01
C ASP A 337 -1.74 5.65 -3.32
N ARG A 338 -2.48 5.22 -4.35
CA ARG A 338 -3.68 5.93 -4.83
C ARG A 338 -4.99 5.45 -4.21
N ILE A 339 -4.95 4.39 -3.41
CA ILE A 339 -6.15 3.77 -2.82
C ILE A 339 -6.76 4.65 -1.74
N PHE A 340 -5.90 5.26 -0.91
CA PHE A 340 -6.36 6.10 0.18
C PHE A 340 -6.15 7.58 -0.09
N THR A 341 -7.19 8.38 0.13
CA THR A 341 -7.10 9.83 0.05
C THR A 341 -6.27 10.36 1.23
N GLY A 342 -5.07 10.90 0.96
CA GLY A 342 -4.20 11.50 1.98
C GLY A 342 -3.23 10.53 2.68
N ALA A 343 -3.16 9.25 2.30
CA ALA A 343 -2.10 8.34 2.74
C ALA A 343 -0.90 8.39 1.78
N ALA A 344 0.30 8.52 2.33
CA ALA A 344 1.54 8.55 1.54
C ALA A 344 2.21 7.17 1.40
N ALA A 345 1.67 6.12 2.03
CA ALA A 345 2.26 4.79 2.04
C ALA A 345 1.62 3.89 0.98
N PRO A 346 2.40 3.30 0.06
CA PRO A 346 1.89 2.30 -0.87
C PRO A 346 1.34 1.08 -0.13
N ALA A 347 0.16 0.63 -0.56
CA ALA A 347 -0.59 -0.47 0.04
C ALA A 347 -0.44 -1.79 -0.73
N CYS A 348 -0.57 -2.89 -0.01
CA CYS A 348 -0.80 -4.22 -0.57
C CYS A 348 -1.90 -4.95 0.19
N LEU A 349 -2.63 -5.82 -0.50
CA LEU A 349 -3.43 -6.85 0.12
C LEU A 349 -2.60 -8.14 0.16
N LEU A 350 -2.37 -8.68 1.35
CA LEU A 350 -1.66 -9.93 1.57
C LEU A 350 -2.63 -10.97 2.11
N CYS A 351 -2.95 -11.98 1.31
CA CYS A 351 -3.74 -13.16 1.70
C CYS A 351 -2.83 -14.36 1.84
N CYS A 352 -2.94 -15.07 2.97
CA CYS A 352 -2.15 -16.25 3.28
C CYS A 352 -3.04 -17.38 3.81
N LEU A 353 -2.63 -18.64 3.54
CA LEU A 353 -3.21 -19.84 4.11
C LEU A 353 -2.17 -20.58 4.95
N GLY A 354 -2.66 -21.37 5.91
CA GLY A 354 -1.84 -22.32 6.64
C GLY A 354 -1.13 -23.29 5.67
N ARG A 355 0.10 -23.64 6.01
CA ARG A 355 0.99 -24.43 5.12
C ARG A 355 0.34 -25.74 4.62
N ALA A 356 -0.45 -26.40 5.46
CA ALA A 356 -1.08 -27.68 5.16
C ALA A 356 -2.16 -27.58 4.08
N VAL A 357 -2.86 -26.45 4.00
CA VAL A 357 -4.01 -26.22 3.11
C VAL A 357 -3.70 -25.25 1.96
N ALA A 358 -2.50 -24.69 1.93
CA ALA A 358 -2.11 -23.74 0.89
C ALA A 358 -1.90 -24.44 -0.47
N PRO A 359 -2.36 -23.86 -1.59
CA PRO A 359 -2.13 -24.39 -2.92
C PRO A 359 -0.63 -24.35 -3.29
N ASP A 360 -0.23 -25.13 -4.29
CA ASP A 360 1.17 -25.20 -4.74
C ASP A 360 1.70 -23.91 -5.36
N ARG A 361 0.81 -23.02 -5.75
CA ARG A 361 1.15 -21.73 -6.36
C ARG A 361 0.30 -20.63 -5.75
N PHE A 362 0.88 -19.41 -5.69
CA PHE A 362 0.15 -18.20 -5.31
C PHE A 362 0.19 -17.16 -6.43
N SER A 363 -0.77 -16.24 -6.40
CA SER A 363 -0.89 -15.20 -7.41
C SER A 363 -0.39 -13.84 -6.91
N THR A 364 0.26 -13.07 -7.79
CA THR A 364 0.61 -11.67 -7.55
C THR A 364 0.00 -10.80 -8.64
N VAL A 365 -0.77 -9.79 -8.24
CA VAL A 365 -1.41 -8.81 -9.13
C VAL A 365 -0.83 -7.43 -8.85
N ASP A 366 -0.39 -6.73 -9.88
CA ASP A 366 0.15 -5.39 -9.77
C ASP A 366 -0.78 -4.37 -10.45
N VAL A 367 -1.55 -3.63 -9.64
CA VAL A 367 -2.46 -2.60 -10.14
C VAL A 367 -1.95 -1.16 -9.92
N ARG A 368 -0.71 -0.99 -9.48
CA ARG A 368 -0.13 0.32 -9.14
C ARG A 368 -0.13 1.32 -10.30
N ARG A 369 -0.12 0.84 -11.54
CA ARG A 369 -0.11 1.65 -12.77
C ARG A 369 -1.43 1.61 -13.54
N VAL A 370 -2.41 0.89 -13.04
CA VAL A 370 -3.74 0.76 -13.66
C VAL A 370 -4.53 2.05 -13.41
N PRO A 371 -5.29 2.58 -14.39
CA PRO A 371 -6.20 3.69 -14.20
C PRO A 371 -7.17 3.43 -13.03
N ARG A 372 -7.51 4.46 -12.25
CA ARG A 372 -8.32 4.28 -11.03
C ARG A 372 -9.68 3.63 -11.31
N ALA A 373 -10.28 3.89 -12.46
CA ALA A 373 -11.56 3.29 -12.86
C ALA A 373 -11.47 1.78 -13.12
N GLU A 374 -10.29 1.26 -13.49
CA GLU A 374 -10.06 -0.13 -13.89
C GLU A 374 -9.39 -0.96 -12.76
N VAL A 375 -9.00 -0.33 -11.66
CA VAL A 375 -8.24 -0.99 -10.57
C VAL A 375 -8.99 -2.17 -9.98
N ARG A 376 -10.30 -2.06 -9.78
CA ARG A 376 -11.14 -3.12 -9.21
C ARG A 376 -11.11 -4.38 -10.08
N GLU A 377 -11.33 -4.22 -11.37
CA GLU A 377 -11.34 -5.32 -12.34
C GLU A 377 -9.94 -5.93 -12.49
N ALA A 378 -8.92 -5.10 -12.65
CA ALA A 378 -7.53 -5.55 -12.74
C ALA A 378 -7.07 -6.29 -11.46
N ALA A 379 -7.52 -5.87 -10.29
CA ALA A 379 -7.21 -6.56 -9.02
C ALA A 379 -7.85 -7.95 -8.94
N ALA A 380 -8.97 -8.18 -9.61
CA ALA A 380 -9.65 -9.48 -9.67
C ALA A 380 -8.98 -10.45 -10.68
N ALA A 381 -8.15 -9.97 -11.59
CA ALA A 381 -7.45 -10.80 -12.58
C ALA A 381 -6.59 -11.91 -11.93
N PRO A 382 -6.33 -13.03 -12.61
CA PRO A 382 -5.54 -14.14 -12.06
C PRO A 382 -4.14 -13.74 -11.57
N GLY A 383 -3.47 -12.80 -12.24
CA GLY A 383 -2.14 -12.33 -11.89
C GLY A 383 -1.00 -13.28 -12.28
N ALA A 384 0.21 -12.89 -11.94
CA ALA A 384 1.39 -13.72 -12.15
C ALA A 384 1.46 -14.83 -11.09
N MET A 385 1.65 -16.07 -11.51
CA MET A 385 1.69 -17.24 -10.64
C MET A 385 3.12 -17.61 -10.26
N ALA A 386 3.40 -17.79 -8.96
CA ALA A 386 4.67 -18.25 -8.43
C ALA A 386 4.51 -19.51 -7.57
N PRO A 387 5.53 -20.38 -7.48
CA PRO A 387 5.53 -21.50 -6.54
C PRO A 387 5.35 -21.00 -5.09
N ARG A 388 4.57 -21.71 -4.29
CA ARG A 388 4.28 -21.33 -2.88
C ARG A 388 5.54 -21.25 -2.01
N GLU A 389 6.56 -22.04 -2.34
CA GLU A 389 7.82 -22.10 -1.60
C GLU A 389 8.84 -21.03 -2.07
N ALA A 390 8.57 -20.33 -3.18
CA ALA A 390 9.49 -19.34 -3.74
C ALA A 390 9.93 -18.26 -2.71
N PRO A 391 9.06 -17.73 -1.82
CA PRO A 391 9.48 -16.78 -0.78
C PRO A 391 10.50 -17.34 0.23
N LEU A 392 10.53 -18.64 0.47
CA LEU A 392 11.50 -19.26 1.39
C LEU A 392 12.92 -19.19 0.84
N HIS A 393 13.07 -19.25 -0.48
CA HIS A 393 14.35 -19.23 -1.19
C HIS A 393 14.71 -17.82 -1.69
N ALA A 394 13.76 -16.89 -1.66
CA ALA A 394 13.99 -15.52 -2.11
C ALA A 394 14.92 -14.76 -1.14
N PRO A 395 15.76 -13.82 -1.63
CA PRO A 395 16.59 -12.97 -0.79
C PRO A 395 15.76 -12.29 0.30
N HIS A 396 16.22 -12.42 1.57
CA HIS A 396 15.52 -11.88 2.73
C HIS A 396 14.06 -12.37 2.89
N HIS A 397 13.74 -13.57 2.43
CA HIS A 397 12.39 -14.15 2.46
C HIS A 397 11.35 -13.22 1.84
N SER A 398 11.68 -12.56 0.72
CA SER A 398 10.79 -11.65 0.03
C SER A 398 9.53 -12.38 -0.47
N ILE A 399 8.36 -11.86 -0.12
CA ILE A 399 7.07 -12.35 -0.64
C ILE A 399 6.85 -11.85 -2.08
N LEU A 400 7.44 -10.70 -2.44
CA LEU A 400 7.50 -10.27 -3.83
C LEU A 400 8.60 -11.05 -4.52
N VAL A 401 8.21 -12.02 -5.32
CA VAL A 401 9.11 -12.78 -6.16
C VAL A 401 9.01 -12.29 -7.61
N ALA A 402 10.15 -12.20 -8.26
CA ALA A 402 10.17 -11.96 -9.69
C ALA A 402 9.55 -13.19 -10.42
N PRO A 403 9.12 -13.04 -11.67
CA PRO A 403 8.71 -14.20 -12.46
C PRO A 403 9.78 -15.31 -12.39
N PRO A 404 9.41 -16.59 -12.22
CA PRO A 404 10.37 -17.69 -12.05
C PRO A 404 11.47 -17.71 -13.08
N TRP A 405 11.12 -17.53 -14.36
CA TRP A 405 12.10 -17.48 -15.45
C TRP A 405 13.18 -16.39 -15.27
N LEU A 406 12.82 -15.24 -14.66
CA LEU A 406 13.74 -14.13 -14.42
C LEU A 406 14.63 -14.41 -13.20
N THR A 407 14.12 -15.09 -12.21
CA THR A 407 14.90 -15.56 -11.05
C THR A 407 15.90 -16.63 -11.50
N ASP A 408 15.44 -17.60 -12.29
CA ASP A 408 16.30 -18.65 -12.86
C ASP A 408 17.41 -18.06 -13.74
N LEU A 409 17.06 -17.05 -14.54
CA LEU A 409 18.03 -16.31 -15.35
C LEU A 409 19.09 -15.61 -14.49
N LEU A 410 18.65 -14.87 -13.45
CA LEU A 410 19.56 -14.19 -12.52
C LEU A 410 20.48 -15.18 -11.82
N ASP A 411 19.95 -16.29 -11.33
CA ASP A 411 20.72 -17.35 -10.66
C ASP A 411 21.70 -18.03 -11.61
N GLY A 412 21.30 -18.32 -12.84
CA GLY A 412 22.15 -18.86 -13.88
C GLY A 412 23.33 -17.93 -14.23
N LEU A 413 23.03 -16.63 -14.34
CA LEU A 413 24.06 -15.61 -14.60
C LEU A 413 25.01 -15.43 -13.40
N THR A 414 24.51 -15.40 -12.19
CA THR A 414 25.34 -15.18 -10.97
C THR A 414 26.20 -16.38 -10.61
N ARG A 415 25.89 -17.60 -11.08
CA ARG A 415 26.76 -18.77 -10.95
C ARG A 415 27.97 -18.74 -11.87
N ARG A 416 27.89 -18.12 -13.03
CA ARG A 416 28.94 -18.12 -14.06
C ARG A 416 29.66 -16.79 -14.26
N LEU A 417 29.09 -15.70 -13.71
CA LEU A 417 29.65 -14.35 -13.84
C LEU A 417 29.96 -13.78 -12.46
N PRO A 418 31.06 -12.99 -12.33
CA PRO A 418 31.30 -12.23 -11.11
C PRO A 418 30.20 -11.20 -10.89
N ARG A 419 30.10 -10.72 -9.65
CA ARG A 419 29.15 -9.66 -9.28
C ARG A 419 29.79 -8.28 -9.39
N LEU A 420 28.96 -7.28 -9.64
CA LEU A 420 29.40 -5.87 -9.70
C LEU A 420 30.05 -5.40 -8.37
N GLY A 421 29.68 -5.98 -7.25
CA GLY A 421 30.19 -5.64 -5.92
C GLY A 421 31.35 -6.51 -5.43
N ASP A 422 31.90 -7.40 -6.23
CA ASP A 422 33.02 -8.24 -5.82
C ASP A 422 34.26 -7.39 -5.55
N PRO A 423 34.99 -7.61 -4.44
CA PRO A 423 36.12 -6.76 -4.03
C PRO A 423 37.21 -6.65 -5.08
N ASP A 424 37.50 -7.74 -5.80
CA ASP A 424 38.55 -7.82 -6.83
C ASP A 424 38.28 -6.94 -8.06
N ARG A 425 37.09 -6.36 -8.17
CA ARG A 425 36.71 -5.45 -9.27
C ARG A 425 37.15 -4.01 -9.06
N GLY A 426 37.55 -3.65 -7.84
CA GLY A 426 38.07 -2.33 -7.50
C GLY A 426 37.05 -1.21 -7.51
N PHE A 427 35.73 -1.52 -7.65
CA PHE A 427 34.69 -0.51 -7.69
C PHE A 427 34.29 -0.02 -6.29
N ALA A 428 34.19 1.29 -6.12
CA ALA A 428 33.70 1.90 -4.90
C ALA A 428 32.38 2.63 -5.16
N PHE A 429 31.34 2.27 -4.38
CA PHE A 429 30.04 2.93 -4.40
C PHE A 429 29.95 3.93 -3.26
N HIS A 430 29.55 5.15 -3.57
CA HIS A 430 29.38 6.24 -2.63
C HIS A 430 27.92 6.75 -2.67
N ASP A 431 27.13 6.44 -1.66
CA ASP A 431 25.77 6.97 -1.45
C ASP A 431 25.77 8.15 -0.46
N THR A 432 26.85 8.90 -0.44
CA THR A 432 27.21 9.94 0.53
C THR A 432 27.09 11.34 -0.06
N GLY A 433 26.09 11.59 -0.89
CA GLY A 433 25.79 12.93 -1.39
C GLY A 433 25.50 13.91 -0.25
N ILE A 434 25.59 15.21 -0.52
CA ILE A 434 25.32 16.26 0.47
C ILE A 434 24.02 15.94 1.20
N ASN A 435 24.10 15.77 2.52
CA ASN A 435 22.98 15.40 3.37
C ASN A 435 22.84 16.34 4.57
N TYR A 436 21.66 16.32 5.19
CA TYR A 436 21.31 17.16 6.33
C TYR A 436 20.22 16.50 7.16
N GLY A 437 20.26 16.74 8.50
CA GLY A 437 19.32 16.12 9.44
C GLY A 437 17.92 16.74 9.43
N THR A 438 17.78 18.02 9.11
CA THR A 438 16.51 18.75 9.10
C THR A 438 16.30 19.52 7.79
N ALA A 439 15.04 19.78 7.44
CA ALA A 439 14.71 20.61 6.28
C ALA A 439 15.19 22.06 6.44
N ALA A 440 15.27 22.57 7.67
CA ALA A 440 15.79 23.90 7.97
C ALA A 440 17.28 23.98 7.65
N ALA A 441 18.09 23.02 8.13
CA ALA A 441 19.51 22.93 7.81
C ALA A 441 19.73 22.82 6.29
N GLY A 442 18.91 22.01 5.60
CA GLY A 442 18.97 21.89 4.15
C GLY A 442 18.75 23.22 3.43
N ARG A 443 17.76 24.00 3.83
CA ARG A 443 17.51 25.35 3.26
C ARG A 443 18.59 26.38 3.62
N ALA A 444 19.24 26.20 4.75
CA ALA A 444 20.33 27.10 5.16
C ALA A 444 21.56 26.98 4.25
N ILE A 445 21.85 25.76 3.75
CA ILE A 445 23.08 25.48 2.99
C ILE A 445 22.86 25.34 1.48
N LEU A 446 21.65 24.91 1.04
CA LEU A 446 21.33 24.67 -0.36
C LEU A 446 20.16 25.56 -0.82
N TYR A 447 20.27 26.11 -2.01
CA TYR A 447 19.23 26.94 -2.64
C TYR A 447 19.07 26.62 -4.13
N GLN A 448 17.97 27.10 -4.73
CA GLN A 448 17.63 26.94 -6.16
C GLN A 448 17.57 28.31 -6.82
N GLY A 449 17.70 28.34 -8.13
CA GLY A 449 17.64 29.56 -8.92
C GLY A 449 19.00 30.01 -9.45
N ALA A 450 19.17 31.30 -9.62
CA ALA A 450 20.44 31.88 -10.05
C ALA A 450 21.50 31.75 -8.95
N GLN A 451 22.76 31.70 -9.35
CA GLN A 451 23.89 31.72 -8.41
C GLN A 451 23.89 33.04 -7.63
N GLU A 452 23.87 32.98 -6.30
CA GLU A 452 23.85 34.16 -5.43
C GLU A 452 25.27 34.72 -5.17
N ASP A 453 26.30 33.84 -5.10
CA ASP A 453 27.70 34.22 -4.91
C ASP A 453 28.57 33.38 -5.87
N ALA A 454 29.57 34.02 -6.51
CA ALA A 454 30.47 33.34 -7.45
C ALA A 454 31.27 32.19 -6.84
N ARG A 455 31.39 32.11 -5.51
CA ARG A 455 32.06 31.03 -4.77
C ARG A 455 31.14 29.84 -4.48
N ASP A 456 29.83 29.98 -4.70
CA ASP A 456 28.88 28.90 -4.44
C ASP A 456 29.07 27.77 -5.45
N THR A 457 28.94 26.53 -4.97
CA THR A 457 29.25 25.36 -5.75
C THR A 457 27.97 24.74 -6.35
N PRO A 458 27.95 24.48 -7.68
CA PRO A 458 26.81 23.80 -8.31
C PRO A 458 26.65 22.34 -7.82
N VAL A 459 25.41 21.95 -7.51
CA VAL A 459 25.10 20.63 -6.97
C VAL A 459 24.06 19.92 -7.83
N THR A 460 24.42 18.75 -8.32
CA THR A 460 23.62 17.85 -9.15
C THR A 460 22.66 17.02 -8.31
N ARG A 461 21.40 16.91 -8.75
CA ARG A 461 20.41 15.96 -8.23
C ARG A 461 20.15 14.85 -9.24
N GLY A 462 19.55 13.76 -8.79
CA GLY A 462 19.20 12.64 -9.69
C GLY A 462 18.33 13.06 -10.89
N ARG A 463 17.50 14.10 -10.77
CA ARG A 463 16.67 14.61 -11.88
C ARG A 463 17.45 15.45 -12.92
N ASP A 464 18.67 15.85 -12.62
CA ASP A 464 19.45 16.78 -13.42
C ASP A 464 20.26 16.08 -14.52
N PHE A 465 20.13 14.76 -14.64
CA PHE A 465 20.69 13.96 -15.75
C PHE A 465 19.77 12.80 -16.13
N GLY A 466 19.92 12.30 -17.34
CA GLY A 466 19.23 11.13 -17.90
C GLY A 466 20.17 9.96 -18.17
N PRO A 467 19.67 8.90 -18.86
CA PRO A 467 20.52 7.80 -19.32
C PRO A 467 21.60 8.30 -20.27
N LEU A 468 22.87 8.12 -19.89
CA LEU A 468 24.03 8.57 -20.67
C LEU A 468 23.82 9.98 -21.27
N SER A 469 23.52 10.94 -20.42
CA SER A 469 23.27 12.31 -20.86
C SER A 469 24.21 13.30 -20.15
N PRO A 470 24.37 14.52 -20.69
CA PRO A 470 25.06 15.59 -19.98
C PRO A 470 24.48 15.81 -18.57
N ILE A 471 25.34 16.25 -17.67
CA ILE A 471 25.03 16.48 -16.27
C ILE A 471 24.72 17.97 -16.09
N GLY A 472 23.51 18.26 -15.60
CA GLY A 472 23.11 19.57 -15.14
C GLY A 472 23.22 19.71 -13.62
N HIS A 473 22.87 20.89 -13.12
CA HIS A 473 22.68 21.14 -11.71
C HIS A 473 21.38 21.93 -11.50
N SER A 474 20.79 21.76 -10.33
CA SER A 474 19.55 22.47 -9.98
C SER A 474 19.57 22.99 -8.54
N LEU A 475 20.71 22.87 -7.88
CA LEU A 475 20.99 23.42 -6.57
C LEU A 475 22.37 24.10 -6.57
N TRP A 476 22.54 25.02 -5.63
CA TRP A 476 23.80 25.62 -5.25
C TRP A 476 24.08 25.34 -3.79
N LEU A 477 25.31 24.96 -3.45
CA LEU A 477 25.81 24.87 -2.09
C LEU A 477 26.48 26.22 -1.77
N ARG A 478 26.02 26.88 -0.73
CA ARG A 478 26.61 28.12 -0.26
C ARG A 478 28.06 27.92 0.18
N HIS A 479 28.97 28.75 -0.27
CA HIS A 479 30.41 28.65 0.08
C HIS A 479 30.65 28.78 1.58
N ASP A 480 29.81 29.54 2.29
CA ASP A 480 29.88 29.79 3.72
C ASP A 480 29.01 28.80 4.56
N TRP A 481 28.55 27.66 3.95
CA TRP A 481 27.68 26.70 4.58
C TRP A 481 28.13 26.24 5.98
N PRO A 482 29.46 26.09 6.32
CA PRO A 482 29.86 25.68 7.64
C PRO A 482 29.47 26.66 8.75
N ARG A 483 29.32 27.95 8.41
CA ARG A 483 28.90 29.02 9.34
C ARG A 483 27.38 29.11 9.53
N ARG A 484 26.61 28.43 8.65
CA ARG A 484 25.13 28.50 8.63
C ARG A 484 24.44 27.39 9.41
N VAL A 485 25.21 26.44 9.91
CA VAL A 485 24.68 25.24 10.58
C VAL A 485 25.41 24.99 11.89
N GLY A 486 24.67 24.49 12.89
CA GLY A 486 25.23 24.08 14.16
C GLY A 486 25.56 22.57 14.19
N ALA A 487 26.27 22.12 15.19
CA ALA A 487 26.63 20.72 15.38
C ALA A 487 25.42 19.78 15.45
N SER A 488 24.25 20.28 15.89
CA SER A 488 22.98 19.54 15.95
C SER A 488 22.35 19.27 14.58
N ASP A 489 22.72 20.01 13.53
CA ASP A 489 22.08 19.95 12.22
C ASP A 489 22.48 18.74 11.38
N ARG A 490 23.53 17.99 11.82
CA ARG A 490 24.03 16.76 11.19
C ARG A 490 24.23 16.92 9.67
N VAL A 491 24.92 17.98 9.26
CA VAL A 491 25.24 18.20 7.85
C VAL A 491 26.47 17.38 7.46
N GLY A 492 26.39 16.69 6.33
CA GLY A 492 27.51 15.91 5.76
C GLY A 492 27.84 16.39 4.36
N VAL A 493 29.05 16.93 4.17
CA VAL A 493 29.66 17.30 2.89
C VAL A 493 30.99 16.57 2.78
N ARG A 494 31.16 15.74 1.73
CA ARG A 494 32.33 14.90 1.53
C ARG A 494 33.07 15.31 0.25
N GLU A 495 33.65 16.48 0.27
CA GLU A 495 34.33 17.08 -0.87
C GLU A 495 35.35 16.14 -1.58
N PRO A 496 36.21 15.35 -0.89
CA PRO A 496 37.15 14.45 -1.58
C PRO A 496 36.47 13.47 -2.53
N ILE A 497 35.23 12.99 -2.17
CA ILE A 497 34.47 12.06 -3.03
C ILE A 497 33.88 12.81 -4.24
N TYR A 498 33.41 14.03 -4.04
CA TYR A 498 32.78 14.80 -5.13
C TYR A 498 33.79 15.19 -6.19
N ARG A 499 35.03 15.51 -5.82
CA ARG A 499 36.12 15.89 -6.74
C ARG A 499 36.70 14.73 -7.54
N ILE A 500 36.40 13.48 -7.21
CA ILE A 500 36.88 12.35 -8.02
C ILE A 500 36.31 12.47 -9.45
N ALA A 501 37.19 12.41 -10.44
CA ALA A 501 36.85 12.36 -11.85
C ALA A 501 37.86 11.48 -12.60
N PRO A 502 37.42 10.65 -13.55
CA PRO A 502 36.02 10.39 -13.89
C PRO A 502 35.30 9.49 -12.87
N LYS A 503 33.97 9.60 -12.82
CA LYS A 503 33.09 8.73 -12.04
C LYS A 503 31.73 8.53 -12.72
N VAL A 504 31.04 7.43 -12.41
CA VAL A 504 29.66 7.25 -12.84
C VAL A 504 28.71 7.83 -11.78
N LEU A 505 27.76 8.66 -12.18
CA LEU A 505 26.66 9.11 -11.35
C LEU A 505 25.41 8.30 -11.67
N LEU A 506 24.74 7.79 -10.60
CA LEU A 506 23.50 7.03 -10.69
C LEU A 506 22.39 7.75 -9.93
N ARG A 507 21.18 7.75 -10.48
CA ARG A 507 20.00 8.20 -9.75
C ARG A 507 19.69 7.24 -8.61
N GLN A 508 19.54 7.78 -7.41
CA GLN A 508 19.04 7.01 -6.29
C GLN A 508 17.51 6.83 -6.37
N THR A 509 16.78 7.78 -6.95
CA THR A 509 15.32 7.71 -7.13
C THR A 509 14.97 7.14 -8.50
N GLY A 510 14.23 6.02 -8.50
CA GLY A 510 13.79 5.32 -9.71
C GLY A 510 13.58 3.83 -9.45
N ASP A 511 12.83 3.20 -10.34
CA ASP A 511 12.53 1.76 -10.31
C ASP A 511 13.56 0.91 -11.09
N ARG A 512 14.57 1.56 -11.62
CA ARG A 512 15.73 0.96 -12.32
C ARG A 512 16.94 1.88 -12.24
N PRO A 513 18.16 1.37 -12.42
CA PRO A 513 19.34 2.20 -12.53
C PRO A 513 19.21 3.18 -13.70
N VAL A 514 19.63 4.41 -13.48
CA VAL A 514 19.84 5.43 -14.52
C VAL A 514 21.20 6.07 -14.23
N ALA A 515 22.12 5.97 -15.18
CA ALA A 515 23.52 6.31 -15.00
C ALA A 515 24.03 7.24 -16.10
N THR A 516 25.02 8.06 -15.76
CA THR A 516 25.82 8.88 -16.70
C THR A 516 27.25 8.98 -16.24
N LEU A 517 28.18 9.41 -17.13
CA LEU A 517 29.57 9.63 -16.78
C LEU A 517 29.83 11.09 -16.42
N ASP A 518 30.45 11.32 -15.27
CA ASP A 518 30.98 12.62 -14.84
C ASP A 518 32.50 12.65 -15.07
N ARG A 519 32.96 13.62 -15.86
CA ARG A 519 34.38 13.84 -16.18
C ARG A 519 34.99 15.04 -15.43
N HIS A 520 34.16 15.83 -14.73
CA HIS A 520 34.55 17.14 -14.23
C HIS A 520 34.51 17.28 -12.71
N GLY A 521 34.18 16.20 -11.99
CA GLY A 521 34.10 16.27 -10.52
C GLY A 521 32.84 16.98 -10.03
N ALA A 522 31.67 16.69 -10.60
CA ALA A 522 30.39 17.26 -10.22
C ALA A 522 30.06 16.92 -8.76
N TRP A 523 29.67 17.95 -8.00
CA TRP A 523 29.13 17.79 -6.64
C TRP A 523 27.69 17.32 -6.71
N PHE A 524 27.28 16.46 -5.77
CA PHE A 524 25.97 15.85 -5.83
C PHE A 524 25.29 15.74 -4.47
N GLY A 525 23.95 15.82 -4.51
CA GLY A 525 23.09 15.68 -3.35
C GLY A 525 22.68 14.22 -3.09
N ARG A 526 21.97 14.00 -1.99
CA ARG A 526 21.53 12.67 -1.47
C ARG A 526 20.68 11.82 -2.42
N SER A 527 20.25 12.34 -3.56
CA SER A 527 19.49 11.60 -4.58
C SER A 527 20.38 10.98 -5.68
N VAL A 528 21.72 11.02 -5.48
CA VAL A 528 22.71 10.51 -6.42
C VAL A 528 23.67 9.59 -5.67
N ILE A 529 24.00 8.47 -6.32
CA ILE A 529 25.07 7.52 -5.94
C ILE A 529 26.22 7.72 -6.91
N ALA A 530 27.46 7.78 -6.43
CA ALA A 530 28.64 7.76 -7.28
C ALA A 530 29.30 6.39 -7.28
N LEU A 531 29.86 5.98 -8.43
CA LEU A 531 30.69 4.79 -8.60
C LEU A 531 32.04 5.21 -9.18
N THR A 532 33.11 4.81 -8.51
CA THR A 532 34.51 5.17 -8.80
C THR A 532 35.42 3.94 -8.85
N GLY A 533 36.72 4.11 -9.08
CA GLY A 533 37.72 3.07 -8.93
C GLY A 533 38.03 2.30 -10.21
N ALA A 534 37.66 2.83 -11.39
CA ALA A 534 37.95 2.18 -12.66
C ALA A 534 38.46 3.18 -13.73
N PRO A 535 39.17 2.72 -14.77
CA PRO A 535 39.54 3.52 -15.93
C PRO A 535 38.33 4.10 -16.67
N PRO A 536 38.46 5.23 -17.38
CA PRO A 536 37.36 5.90 -18.07
C PRO A 536 36.53 4.99 -18.99
N GLU A 537 37.15 4.15 -19.77
CA GLU A 537 36.46 3.20 -20.66
C GLU A 537 35.61 2.19 -19.89
N ARG A 538 36.12 1.70 -18.77
CA ARG A 538 35.39 0.78 -17.91
C ARG A 538 34.21 1.47 -17.22
N LEU A 539 34.35 2.72 -16.82
CA LEU A 539 33.26 3.53 -16.29
C LEU A 539 32.17 3.81 -17.33
N LEU A 540 32.56 4.07 -18.61
CA LEU A 540 31.61 4.19 -19.71
C LEU A 540 30.83 2.89 -19.95
N PHE A 541 31.53 1.76 -19.98
CA PHE A 541 30.90 0.45 -20.08
C PHE A 541 29.89 0.25 -18.95
N LEU A 542 30.25 0.54 -17.69
CA LEU A 542 29.37 0.39 -16.55
C LEU A 542 28.16 1.34 -16.63
N ALA A 543 28.35 2.57 -17.08
CA ALA A 543 27.26 3.50 -17.28
C ALA A 543 26.26 2.99 -18.34
N ALA A 544 26.74 2.42 -19.45
CA ALA A 544 25.89 1.81 -20.48
C ALA A 544 25.17 0.58 -19.95
N LEU A 545 25.91 -0.33 -19.32
CA LEU A 545 25.40 -1.55 -18.71
C LEU A 545 24.23 -1.27 -17.75
N LEU A 546 24.41 -0.32 -16.83
CA LEU A 546 23.40 0.06 -15.83
C LEU A 546 22.13 0.69 -16.42
N ASN A 547 22.22 1.27 -17.63
CA ASN A 547 21.04 1.82 -18.32
C ASN A 547 20.30 0.79 -19.18
N SER A 548 20.88 -0.39 -19.43
CA SER A 548 20.34 -1.39 -20.36
C SER A 548 19.10 -2.11 -19.83
N ARG A 549 18.25 -2.61 -20.76
CA ARG A 549 17.07 -3.43 -20.44
C ARG A 549 17.44 -4.71 -19.67
N PRO A 550 18.48 -5.48 -20.07
CA PRO A 550 18.88 -6.67 -19.31
C PRO A 550 19.15 -6.35 -17.84
N VAL A 551 19.97 -5.34 -17.57
CA VAL A 551 20.29 -4.97 -16.19
C VAL A 551 19.08 -4.42 -15.45
N ALA A 552 18.20 -3.66 -16.09
CA ALA A 552 16.96 -3.21 -15.48
C ALA A 552 16.03 -4.39 -15.13
N ALA A 553 15.98 -5.45 -15.95
CA ALA A 553 15.24 -6.68 -15.65
C ALA A 553 15.86 -7.42 -14.46
N LEU A 554 17.16 -7.65 -14.49
CA LEU A 554 17.89 -8.32 -13.40
C LEU A 554 17.80 -7.54 -12.09
N TYR A 555 17.84 -6.21 -12.14
CA TYR A 555 17.61 -5.36 -10.97
C TYR A 555 16.20 -5.51 -10.42
N ARG A 556 15.19 -5.65 -11.29
CA ARG A 556 13.81 -5.93 -10.87
C ARG A 556 13.65 -7.29 -10.21
N ALA A 557 14.42 -8.29 -10.61
CA ALA A 557 14.47 -9.57 -9.92
C ALA A 557 14.96 -9.41 -8.47
N LEU A 558 15.93 -8.54 -8.24
CA LEU A 558 16.49 -8.25 -6.92
C LEU A 558 15.64 -7.28 -6.09
N VAL A 559 14.90 -6.38 -6.74
CA VAL A 559 14.13 -5.31 -6.10
C VAL A 559 12.80 -5.13 -6.83
N PRO A 560 11.75 -5.86 -6.46
CA PRO A 560 10.44 -5.77 -7.09
C PRO A 560 9.66 -4.50 -6.69
N GLU A 561 10.33 -3.34 -6.61
CA GLU A 561 9.74 -2.04 -6.23
C GLU A 561 9.16 -1.25 -7.42
N VAL A 562 8.85 -1.91 -8.52
CA VAL A 562 8.29 -1.27 -9.72
C VAL A 562 6.98 -0.55 -9.40
N GLY A 563 6.86 0.72 -9.83
CA GLY A 563 5.61 1.48 -9.68
C GLY A 563 5.42 2.22 -8.35
N ARG A 564 6.39 2.22 -7.45
CA ARG A 564 6.36 3.09 -6.27
C ARG A 564 6.61 4.54 -6.62
N SER A 565 5.89 5.46 -5.98
CA SER A 565 6.11 6.91 -6.13
C SER A 565 7.51 7.35 -5.71
N PHE A 566 8.16 6.60 -4.83
CA PHE A 566 9.50 6.86 -4.30
C PHE A 566 10.40 5.60 -4.34
N ALA A 567 10.35 4.85 -5.47
CA ALA A 567 11.29 3.75 -5.67
C ALA A 567 12.73 4.24 -5.56
N GLN A 568 13.59 3.46 -4.90
CA GLN A 568 15.00 3.81 -4.70
C GLN A 568 15.92 2.71 -5.25
N VAL A 569 16.93 3.15 -5.97
CA VAL A 569 18.07 2.30 -6.34
C VAL A 569 18.97 2.13 -5.11
N LYS A 570 19.20 0.86 -4.73
CA LYS A 570 19.95 0.50 -3.51
C LYS A 570 21.32 -0.06 -3.86
N VAL A 571 22.37 0.54 -3.32
CA VAL A 571 23.77 0.11 -3.52
C VAL A 571 23.94 -1.39 -3.22
N GLY A 572 23.40 -1.88 -2.09
CA GLY A 572 23.51 -3.30 -1.73
C GLY A 572 22.90 -4.25 -2.76
N LYS A 573 21.88 -3.81 -3.54
CA LYS A 573 21.29 -4.60 -4.61
C LYS A 573 22.02 -4.45 -5.94
N LEU A 574 22.56 -3.26 -6.25
CA LEU A 574 23.43 -3.06 -7.39
C LEU A 574 24.67 -3.99 -7.34
N LYS A 575 25.25 -4.13 -6.17
CA LYS A 575 26.42 -5.00 -5.93
C LYS A 575 26.15 -6.48 -6.24
N LEU A 576 24.91 -6.94 -6.20
CA LEU A 576 24.53 -8.32 -6.52
C LEU A 576 24.34 -8.59 -8.02
N LEU A 577 24.33 -7.55 -8.86
CA LEU A 577 24.13 -7.72 -10.30
C LEU A 577 25.33 -8.47 -10.92
N PRO A 578 25.08 -9.48 -11.77
CA PRO A 578 26.14 -10.15 -12.52
C PRO A 578 26.82 -9.17 -13.47
N LEU A 579 28.14 -9.26 -13.58
CA LEU A 579 28.98 -8.40 -14.44
C LEU A 579 29.54 -9.23 -15.61
N PRO A 580 29.16 -8.96 -16.86
CA PRO A 580 29.65 -9.73 -17.99
C PRO A 580 31.16 -9.50 -18.23
N SER A 581 31.85 -10.55 -18.65
CA SER A 581 33.30 -10.59 -18.87
C SER A 581 33.65 -10.38 -20.35
N GLY A 582 33.31 -9.26 -20.93
CA GLY A 582 33.66 -8.99 -22.35
C GLY A 582 32.75 -7.94 -22.99
N GLY A 583 33.11 -7.45 -24.17
CA GLY A 583 32.36 -6.43 -24.90
C GLY A 583 32.60 -4.98 -24.43
N ASP A 584 33.51 -4.77 -23.48
CA ASP A 584 33.76 -3.48 -22.83
C ASP A 584 34.03 -2.35 -23.83
N CYS A 585 34.96 -2.55 -24.77
CA CYS A 585 35.34 -1.51 -25.74
C CYS A 585 34.23 -1.17 -26.75
N GLY A 586 33.43 -2.14 -27.17
CA GLY A 586 32.32 -1.92 -28.09
C GLY A 586 31.17 -1.14 -27.41
N ILE A 587 30.78 -1.57 -26.20
CA ILE A 587 29.72 -0.94 -25.43
C ILE A 587 30.15 0.46 -24.94
N ALA A 588 31.43 0.63 -24.55
CA ALA A 588 31.98 1.93 -24.16
C ALA A 588 31.94 2.94 -25.31
N ARG A 589 32.24 2.55 -26.56
CA ARG A 589 32.13 3.42 -27.73
C ARG A 589 30.68 3.86 -28.01
N LEU A 590 29.71 2.94 -27.84
CA LEU A 590 28.29 3.30 -27.93
C LEU A 590 27.87 4.28 -26.85
N ALA A 591 28.37 4.12 -25.63
CA ALA A 591 28.12 5.05 -24.53
C ALA A 591 28.71 6.43 -24.80
N GLU A 592 29.91 6.51 -25.36
CA GLU A 592 30.54 7.76 -25.77
C GLU A 592 29.71 8.48 -26.82
N ARG A 593 29.30 7.75 -27.89
CA ARG A 593 28.38 8.32 -28.90
C ARG A 593 27.08 8.82 -28.29
N MET A 594 26.52 8.10 -27.34
CA MET A 594 25.29 8.48 -26.66
C MET A 594 25.42 9.77 -25.82
N LEU A 595 26.60 10.01 -25.21
CA LEU A 595 26.85 11.22 -24.40
C LEU A 595 26.93 12.48 -25.27
N SER A 596 27.44 12.38 -26.51
CA SER A 596 27.58 13.50 -27.45
C SER A 596 26.35 13.72 -28.34
N GLU A 597 25.46 12.72 -28.47
CA GLU A 597 24.29 12.78 -29.33
C GLU A 597 23.15 13.61 -28.72
N THR A 598 22.60 14.53 -29.50
CA THR A 598 21.49 15.41 -29.09
C THR A 598 20.15 15.05 -29.72
N ASP A 599 20.16 14.40 -30.91
CA ASP A 599 18.91 13.97 -31.58
C ASP A 599 18.21 12.86 -30.79
N PRO A 600 16.96 13.07 -30.36
CA PRO A 600 16.22 12.06 -29.59
C PRO A 600 16.01 10.73 -30.33
N ALA A 601 15.94 10.74 -31.67
CA ALA A 601 15.77 9.52 -32.46
C ALA A 601 17.09 8.75 -32.57
N ALA A 602 18.20 9.44 -32.81
CA ALA A 602 19.52 8.84 -32.81
C ALA A 602 19.88 8.26 -31.43
N ARG A 603 19.57 8.98 -30.36
CA ARG A 603 19.74 8.50 -28.98
C ARG A 603 18.97 7.19 -28.72
N ARG A 604 17.72 7.08 -29.21
CA ARG A 604 16.96 5.83 -29.07
C ARG A 604 17.60 4.68 -29.82
N ARG A 605 18.01 4.89 -31.08
CA ARG A 605 18.74 3.86 -31.87
C ARG A 605 20.01 3.39 -31.17
N THR A 606 20.83 4.33 -30.68
CA THR A 606 22.07 4.01 -29.95
C THR A 606 21.79 3.23 -28.66
N MET A 607 20.69 3.56 -27.94
CA MET A 607 20.29 2.80 -26.74
C MET A 607 19.86 1.37 -27.08
N ASP A 608 19.14 1.17 -28.18
CA ASP A 608 18.78 -0.17 -28.65
C ASP A 608 20.03 -0.98 -29.10
N GLU A 609 21.04 -0.31 -29.69
CA GLU A 609 22.34 -0.94 -29.99
C GLU A 609 23.09 -1.35 -28.69
N ILE A 610 23.05 -0.52 -27.65
CA ILE A 610 23.58 -0.83 -26.31
C ILE A 610 22.85 -2.04 -25.74
N ASP A 611 21.52 -2.07 -25.75
CA ASP A 611 20.73 -3.20 -25.27
C ASP A 611 21.11 -4.49 -25.99
N ALA A 612 21.21 -4.45 -27.33
CA ALA A 612 21.64 -5.61 -28.15
C ALA A 612 23.06 -6.08 -27.84
N ALA A 613 23.99 -5.16 -27.60
CA ALA A 613 25.36 -5.51 -27.22
C ALA A 613 25.40 -6.12 -25.80
N VAL A 614 24.61 -5.62 -24.86
CA VAL A 614 24.52 -6.15 -23.49
C VAL A 614 23.83 -7.53 -23.48
N TYR A 615 22.80 -7.77 -24.32
CA TYR A 615 22.20 -9.10 -24.48
C TYR A 615 23.27 -10.12 -24.91
N ARG A 616 24.11 -9.76 -25.93
CA ARG A 616 25.23 -10.63 -26.39
C ARG A 616 26.26 -10.86 -25.28
N ALA A 617 26.61 -9.82 -24.53
CA ALA A 617 27.59 -9.92 -23.45
C ALA A 617 27.13 -10.86 -22.32
N TYR A 618 25.82 -10.94 -22.04
CA TYR A 618 25.24 -11.93 -21.13
C TYR A 618 24.98 -13.30 -21.78
N GLY A 619 25.07 -13.41 -23.10
CA GLY A 619 24.75 -14.64 -23.87
C GLY A 619 23.25 -14.89 -23.96
N LEU A 620 22.41 -13.86 -23.84
CA LEU A 620 20.93 -13.96 -23.89
C LEU A 620 20.46 -14.01 -25.36
N ARG A 621 19.43 -14.83 -25.64
CA ARG A 621 18.93 -15.03 -27.02
C ARG A 621 17.43 -15.33 -27.03
N GLY A 622 16.80 -15.09 -28.19
CA GLY A 622 15.45 -15.54 -28.50
C GLY A 622 14.42 -15.19 -27.44
N GLU A 623 13.89 -16.19 -26.77
CA GLU A 623 12.82 -16.06 -25.80
C GLU A 623 13.18 -15.19 -24.57
N GLU A 624 14.42 -15.28 -24.09
CA GLU A 624 14.89 -14.48 -22.94
C GLU A 624 14.87 -12.98 -23.28
N VAL A 625 15.37 -12.63 -24.47
CA VAL A 625 15.38 -11.24 -24.97
C VAL A 625 13.95 -10.73 -25.09
N ARG A 626 13.07 -11.49 -25.74
CA ARG A 626 11.66 -11.12 -25.93
C ARG A 626 10.96 -10.86 -24.58
N ARG A 627 11.09 -11.77 -23.63
CA ARG A 627 10.50 -11.63 -22.28
C ARG A 627 11.03 -10.42 -21.52
N ILE A 628 12.32 -10.11 -21.64
CA ILE A 628 12.92 -8.91 -21.05
C ILE A 628 12.33 -7.65 -21.68
N GLU A 629 12.17 -7.61 -23.01
CA GLU A 629 11.63 -6.45 -23.72
C GLU A 629 10.16 -6.20 -23.40
N GLU A 630 9.37 -7.25 -23.24
CA GLU A 630 7.99 -7.17 -22.75
C GLU A 630 7.93 -6.62 -21.30
N LEU A 631 8.85 -7.06 -20.44
CA LEU A 631 8.88 -6.68 -19.02
C LEU A 631 9.41 -5.25 -18.82
N VAL A 632 10.42 -4.83 -19.61
CA VAL A 632 11.15 -3.58 -19.38
C VAL A 632 11.15 -2.72 -20.64
N PRO A 633 10.46 -1.57 -20.65
CA PRO A 633 10.56 -0.63 -21.76
C PRO A 633 11.98 -0.04 -21.86
N SER A 634 12.37 0.43 -23.04
CA SER A 634 13.65 1.13 -23.26
C SER A 634 13.85 2.27 -22.24
N ALA A 635 15.10 2.53 -21.88
CA ALA A 635 15.47 3.61 -20.95
C ALA A 635 15.01 4.99 -21.45
N LEU A 636 14.88 5.15 -22.76
CA LEU A 636 14.43 6.37 -23.44
C LEU A 636 12.98 6.31 -23.94
N ALA A 637 12.22 5.27 -23.62
CA ALA A 637 10.81 5.21 -23.97
C ALA A 637 10.03 6.36 -23.31
N PRO A 638 9.09 7.01 -24.00
CA PRO A 638 8.26 8.04 -23.42
C PRO A 638 7.45 7.44 -22.24
N LYS A 639 7.38 8.15 -21.13
CA LYS A 639 6.55 7.70 -19.99
C LYS A 639 5.11 7.58 -20.46
N ARG A 640 4.51 6.39 -20.34
CA ARG A 640 3.07 6.16 -20.60
C ARG A 640 2.29 7.13 -19.70
N GLY A 641 1.69 8.15 -20.26
CA GLY A 641 1.01 9.24 -19.53
C GLY A 641 1.38 10.63 -20.02
N ALA A 642 2.58 10.84 -20.55
CA ALA A 642 2.96 12.13 -21.15
C ALA A 642 2.29 12.39 -22.50
N VAL A 643 1.89 11.33 -23.22
CA VAL A 643 1.19 11.41 -24.52
C VAL A 643 -0.26 11.88 -24.29
N ALA A 644 -0.95 11.38 -23.28
CA ALA A 644 -2.33 11.81 -22.96
C ALA A 644 -2.39 13.27 -22.45
N ALA A 645 -1.35 13.74 -21.74
CA ALA A 645 -1.29 15.12 -21.26
C ALA A 645 -0.94 16.12 -22.38
N ARG A 646 -0.14 15.72 -23.37
CA ARG A 646 0.14 16.54 -24.56
C ARG A 646 -1.06 16.64 -25.49
N SER A 647 -1.81 15.54 -25.70
CA SER A 647 -3.06 15.53 -26.48
C SER A 647 -4.11 16.46 -25.84
N LYS A 648 -4.32 16.39 -24.51
CA LYS A 648 -5.26 17.28 -23.80
C LYS A 648 -4.81 18.75 -23.77
N ARG A 649 -3.51 19.06 -23.81
CA ARG A 649 -3.01 20.43 -23.95
C ARG A 649 -3.13 20.96 -25.39
N ALA A 650 -2.92 20.10 -26.40
CA ALA A 650 -3.09 20.49 -27.79
C ALA A 650 -4.57 20.74 -28.12
N THR A 651 -5.49 19.93 -27.59
CA THR A 651 -6.94 20.13 -27.78
C THR A 651 -7.46 21.37 -27.02
N ARG A 652 -6.88 21.74 -25.85
CA ARG A 652 -7.23 22.97 -25.14
C ARG A 652 -6.64 24.24 -25.79
N ALA A 653 -5.51 24.14 -26.49
CA ALA A 653 -4.92 25.28 -27.22
C ALA A 653 -5.55 25.50 -28.59
N ALA A 654 -6.34 24.53 -29.11
CA ALA A 654 -7.10 24.65 -30.35
C ALA A 654 -8.55 25.11 -30.12
N THR A 655 -9.00 25.24 -28.86
CA THR A 655 -10.35 25.69 -28.47
C THR A 655 -10.31 26.98 -27.62
N SER A 656 -9.17 27.63 -27.47
CA SER A 656 -8.98 29.00 -27.02
C SER A 656 -8.39 29.82 -28.17
#